data_76a5754427b7479f214f81e9213af722
#
_entry.id   76a5754427b7479f214f81e9213af722
#
_cell.length_a   1.000
_cell.length_b   1.000
_cell.length_c   1.000
_cell.angle_alpha   90.00
_cell.angle_beta   90.00
_cell.angle_gamma   90.00
#
_symmetry.space_group_name_H-M   'P 1'
#
loop_
_entity.id
_entity.type
_entity.pdbx_description
1 polymer ?
#
loop_
_entity_poly.entity_id
_entity_poly.type
_entity_poly.pdbx_seq_one_letter_code
_entity_poly.pdbx_strand_id
1 'polypeptide(L)'
;MIDLYTTRIRRSFGVNYALKCCAKVALLLGLSLCNTGWSATDSSLIDDAGGRKPEDLPEIAEDVFKPMDGGIELAPDEIKGRNTWNLWCAGTEQFWERMSREGYGLVDLLKTIDSRGRSTRFKDLGLINEPGYKQASKPDQYGLWIDEAETPEPPAIDPKVYGRSTGIMGFRLFDNPNFKGEAVKKWDGNRYYNDPNYAVDRQLVRPYRVGISCGSCHIAFNPSNPPEDPENPKWPNLASAIGNQYIQEGAVFAHNVKEGGFFWEMLKAQPPGTSDTSRMATDNINNPNAINAIFLLGARLKEAEEETLSGQTLLLPVIRDAVKKGATSVTMQVPHVLKDGADSVGVVGATLRVYINIGSYPQHFLQQHNVLIGLRKQEPFEIKTAQKYSVYWLATQQKFLNVGKFFARLKSYRLEDAPGGADYITKDAEVMNRGKIVFAENCATCHSSKQPPAGEDEIAWFRKEVLKSNFRDDNFFSDDKRYPITRIQTNAARACGTNAMRGHIWANFSSDTYKNLPSVGAIKVWNPYTDEMQDFKMEGGGPGYYRTASLISVWSSAPLLHNNLLGKFTGDPSVAGRMEAFNDAITKLLWPEKRLDKASVLRTTQECRLQIQSAALPQPLRTLLKPLTDPDGYFRIGMIPKGTPINLLANINPETDPKDLVALCLKLKKAFAEIKLKNLDEAATAEVLKTEVGPALFKVSKCPDLIEDRGHYFGTSLPDTDKQALIEFLKTL
;
A
#
# COMPACT_ATOMS: atom_id res chain seq x y z
N MET A 1 47.02 41.65 19.00
CA MET A 1 46.85 41.34 17.55
C MET A 1 46.55 39.86 17.27
N ILE A 2 46.81 38.97 18.17
CA ILE A 2 46.52 37.50 18.00
C ILE A 2 45.06 37.18 18.28
N ASP A 3 44.38 37.88 19.20
CA ASP A 3 42.97 37.62 19.54
C ASP A 3 41.95 38.08 18.48
N LEU A 4 42.31 39.05 17.66
CA LEU A 4 41.42 39.49 16.55
C LEU A 4 41.45 38.56 15.33
N TYR A 5 42.53 37.79 15.17
CA TYR A 5 42.66 36.83 14.07
C TYR A 5 41.88 35.52 14.33
N THR A 6 41.91 35.06 15.59
CA THR A 6 41.17 33.84 15.98
C THR A 6 39.67 34.03 15.97
N THR A 7 39.16 35.22 16.29
CA THR A 7 37.73 35.54 16.25
C THR A 7 37.21 35.69 14.79
N ARG A 8 38.02 36.19 13.87
CA ARG A 8 37.67 36.30 12.44
C ARG A 8 37.67 34.92 11.74
N ILE A 9 38.61 34.04 12.06
CA ILE A 9 38.65 32.68 11.51
C ILE A 9 37.48 31.85 12.04
N ARG A 10 37.13 31.95 13.33
CA ARG A 10 35.95 31.26 13.89
C ARG A 10 34.60 31.78 13.29
N ARG A 11 34.46 33.08 13.04
CA ARG A 11 33.27 33.62 12.35
C ARG A 11 33.20 33.21 10.88
N SER A 12 34.30 33.16 10.16
CA SER A 12 34.35 32.71 8.77
C SER A 12 34.02 31.23 8.62
N PHE A 13 34.51 30.37 9.52
CA PHE A 13 34.17 28.95 9.54
C PHE A 13 32.69 28.69 9.92
N GLY A 14 32.16 29.42 10.89
CA GLY A 14 30.77 29.33 11.33
C GLY A 14 29.78 29.77 10.24
N VAL A 15 30.05 30.85 9.52
CA VAL A 15 29.20 31.39 8.46
C VAL A 15 29.22 30.50 7.22
N ASN A 16 30.37 29.99 6.80
CA ASN A 16 30.48 29.05 5.69
C ASN A 16 29.78 27.71 5.99
N TYR A 17 29.83 27.24 7.24
CA TYR A 17 29.13 26.01 7.62
C TYR A 17 27.62 26.21 7.73
N ALA A 18 27.18 27.37 8.27
CA ALA A 18 25.78 27.76 8.32
C ALA A 18 25.15 27.90 6.89
N LEU A 19 25.89 28.52 5.95
CA LEU A 19 25.51 28.61 4.54
C LEU A 19 25.44 27.23 3.88
N LYS A 20 26.37 26.31 4.20
CA LYS A 20 26.33 24.92 3.70
C LYS A 20 25.15 24.13 4.25
N CYS A 21 24.75 24.33 5.51
CA CYS A 21 23.56 23.70 6.09
C CYS A 21 22.25 24.32 5.57
N CYS A 22 22.22 25.66 5.34
CA CYS A 22 21.06 26.31 4.70
C CYS A 22 20.84 25.83 3.27
N ALA A 23 21.91 25.68 2.50
CA ALA A 23 21.85 25.09 1.17
C ALA A 23 21.34 23.64 1.22
N LYS A 24 21.72 22.87 2.25
CA LYS A 24 21.31 21.47 2.43
C LYS A 24 19.81 21.32 2.76
N VAL A 25 19.23 22.21 3.56
CA VAL A 25 17.80 22.18 3.95
C VAL A 25 16.92 22.85 2.88
N ALA A 26 17.35 23.98 2.33
CA ALA A 26 16.70 24.60 1.16
C ALA A 26 16.69 23.64 -0.05
N LEU A 27 17.60 22.68 -0.08
CA LEU A 27 17.72 21.69 -1.13
C LEU A 27 16.75 20.52 -0.96
N LEU A 28 16.40 20.10 0.26
CA LEU A 28 15.31 19.15 0.50
C LEU A 28 13.97 19.75 0.03
N LEU A 29 13.79 21.06 0.23
CA LEU A 29 12.64 21.81 -0.31
C LEU A 29 12.79 22.10 -1.82
N GLY A 30 14.01 22.35 -2.30
CA GLY A 30 14.33 22.59 -3.71
C GLY A 30 14.31 21.34 -4.57
N LEU A 31 14.53 20.14 -4.03
CA LEU A 31 14.33 18.86 -4.74
C LEU A 31 12.85 18.69 -5.15
N SER A 32 11.94 19.25 -4.38
CA SER A 32 10.51 19.31 -4.70
C SER A 32 10.19 20.38 -5.77
N LEU A 33 10.99 21.45 -5.86
CA LEU A 33 10.77 22.55 -6.77
C LEU A 33 11.48 22.35 -8.13
N CYS A 34 12.56 21.58 -8.19
CA CYS A 34 13.30 21.33 -9.44
C CYS A 34 12.61 20.33 -10.41
N ASN A 35 11.50 19.70 -10.02
CA ASN A 35 10.65 18.94 -10.94
C ASN A 35 9.65 19.85 -11.73
N THR A 36 9.80 21.18 -11.67
CA THR A 36 8.90 22.14 -12.32
C THR A 36 9.11 22.27 -13.85
N GLY A 37 9.96 21.46 -14.46
CA GLY A 37 10.28 21.54 -15.89
C GLY A 37 9.29 20.87 -16.86
N TRP A 38 8.15 20.34 -16.38
CA TRP A 38 7.16 19.73 -17.25
C TRP A 38 5.91 20.60 -17.30
N SER A 39 5.84 21.47 -18.29
CA SER A 39 4.62 22.21 -18.60
C SER A 39 3.55 21.24 -19.11
N ALA A 40 2.35 21.36 -18.57
CA ALA A 40 1.17 20.58 -18.96
C ALA A 40 0.66 20.83 -20.38
N THR A 41 1.41 21.55 -21.19
CA THR A 41 1.03 22.01 -22.54
C THR A 41 1.74 21.29 -23.69
N ASP A 42 2.64 20.33 -23.40
CA ASP A 42 3.31 19.60 -24.47
C ASP A 42 2.49 18.37 -24.89
N SER A 43 1.66 18.56 -25.92
CA SER A 43 0.82 17.52 -26.50
C SER A 43 1.60 16.36 -27.16
N SER A 44 2.94 16.48 -27.30
CA SER A 44 3.80 15.43 -27.84
C SER A 44 4.11 14.28 -26.85
N LEU A 45 3.68 14.41 -25.61
CA LEU A 45 4.06 13.50 -24.51
C LEU A 45 3.05 12.40 -24.18
N ILE A 46 2.00 12.21 -24.99
CA ILE A 46 0.82 11.46 -24.59
C ILE A 46 0.70 10.10 -25.26
N ASP A 47 1.69 9.68 -26.04
CA ASP A 47 1.77 8.31 -26.51
C ASP A 47 2.41 7.41 -25.46
N ASP A 48 1.63 7.02 -24.46
CA ASP A 48 2.06 6.10 -23.40
C ASP A 48 2.21 4.65 -23.88
N ALA A 49 1.73 4.33 -25.07
CA ALA A 49 1.69 2.97 -25.62
C ALA A 49 2.57 2.77 -26.89
N GLY A 50 3.39 3.75 -27.29
CA GLY A 50 4.31 3.64 -28.41
C GLY A 50 3.62 3.49 -29.78
N GLY A 51 2.56 4.27 -30.03
CA GLY A 51 1.79 4.27 -31.28
C GLY A 51 0.71 3.20 -31.36
N ARG A 52 0.57 2.34 -30.34
CA ARG A 52 -0.51 1.33 -30.29
C ARG A 52 -1.86 1.97 -29.97
N LYS A 53 -2.94 1.30 -30.41
CA LYS A 53 -4.31 1.65 -30.08
C LYS A 53 -4.84 0.71 -28.97
N PRO A 54 -5.96 1.02 -28.30
CA PRO A 54 -6.57 0.11 -27.31
C PRO A 54 -6.89 -1.29 -27.87
N GLU A 55 -7.24 -1.37 -29.15
CA GLU A 55 -7.55 -2.62 -29.86
C GLU A 55 -6.33 -3.51 -30.08
N ASP A 56 -5.12 -2.93 -30.09
CA ASP A 56 -3.84 -3.65 -30.19
C ASP A 56 -3.43 -4.29 -28.85
N LEU A 57 -4.24 -4.11 -27.81
CA LEU A 57 -4.04 -4.62 -26.45
C LEU A 57 -5.21 -5.56 -26.07
N PRO A 58 -5.42 -6.69 -26.76
CA PRO A 58 -6.56 -7.57 -26.53
C PRO A 58 -6.53 -8.25 -25.17
N GLU A 59 -7.70 -8.77 -24.73
CA GLU A 59 -7.80 -9.68 -23.59
C GLU A 59 -7.48 -11.11 -24.00
N ILE A 60 -6.96 -11.92 -23.07
CA ILE A 60 -6.71 -13.34 -23.27
C ILE A 60 -7.98 -14.11 -22.98
N ALA A 61 -8.51 -14.82 -24.00
CA ALA A 61 -9.72 -15.61 -23.90
C ALA A 61 -9.48 -17.06 -23.44
N GLU A 62 -8.27 -17.58 -23.61
CA GLU A 62 -7.85 -18.90 -23.13
C GLU A 62 -7.70 -18.88 -21.60
N ASP A 63 -8.15 -19.92 -20.91
CA ASP A 63 -8.06 -20.04 -19.46
C ASP A 63 -6.65 -20.50 -19.04
N VAL A 64 -5.70 -19.57 -19.05
CA VAL A 64 -4.27 -19.86 -18.77
C VAL A 64 -3.99 -20.10 -17.29
N PHE A 65 -4.95 -19.81 -16.38
CA PHE A 65 -4.84 -20.02 -14.94
C PHE A 65 -5.88 -21.00 -14.39
N LYS A 66 -6.39 -21.90 -15.22
CA LYS A 66 -7.45 -22.86 -14.86
C LYS A 66 -7.24 -23.59 -13.52
N PRO A 67 -6.03 -24.03 -13.14
CA PRO A 67 -5.82 -24.74 -11.87
C PRO A 67 -5.87 -23.84 -10.62
N MET A 68 -5.78 -22.52 -10.76
CA MET A 68 -5.88 -21.57 -9.64
C MET A 68 -7.30 -21.46 -9.09
N ASP A 69 -7.46 -20.79 -7.97
CA ASP A 69 -8.77 -20.49 -7.35
C ASP A 69 -9.60 -21.73 -7.03
N GLY A 70 -8.93 -22.86 -6.69
CA GLY A 70 -9.59 -24.13 -6.45
C GLY A 70 -10.15 -24.80 -7.70
N GLY A 71 -9.71 -24.41 -8.91
CA GLY A 71 -10.19 -24.94 -10.18
C GLY A 71 -11.61 -24.51 -10.52
N ILE A 72 -12.03 -23.34 -10.06
CA ILE A 72 -13.37 -22.79 -10.29
C ILE A 72 -13.70 -22.71 -11.77
N GLU A 73 -14.88 -23.19 -12.17
CA GLU A 73 -15.39 -23.07 -13.54
C GLU A 73 -15.83 -21.62 -13.81
N LEU A 74 -15.26 -21.02 -14.86
CA LEU A 74 -15.47 -19.63 -15.25
C LEU A 74 -16.10 -19.50 -16.63
N ALA A 75 -17.01 -18.54 -16.79
CA ALA A 75 -17.52 -18.13 -18.08
C ALA A 75 -16.45 -17.37 -18.90
N PRO A 76 -16.59 -17.25 -20.24
CA PRO A 76 -15.56 -16.61 -21.09
C PRO A 76 -15.13 -15.21 -20.66
N ASP A 77 -16.06 -14.36 -20.20
CA ASP A 77 -15.73 -13.01 -19.72
C ASP A 77 -15.06 -13.04 -18.33
N GLU A 78 -15.41 -14.00 -17.49
CA GLU A 78 -14.77 -14.21 -16.17
C GLU A 78 -13.32 -14.69 -16.33
N ILE A 79 -13.06 -15.56 -17.34
CA ILE A 79 -11.70 -15.98 -17.73
C ILE A 79 -10.85 -14.77 -18.13
N LYS A 80 -11.38 -13.92 -19.03
CA LYS A 80 -10.71 -12.67 -19.41
C LYS A 80 -10.43 -11.78 -18.21
N GLY A 81 -11.38 -11.69 -17.27
CA GLY A 81 -11.23 -10.93 -16.01
C GLY A 81 -10.09 -11.46 -15.15
N ARG A 82 -10.00 -12.79 -14.92
CA ARG A 82 -8.91 -13.43 -14.17
C ARG A 82 -7.56 -13.22 -14.85
N ASN A 83 -7.48 -13.42 -16.14
CA ASN A 83 -6.24 -13.20 -16.90
C ASN A 83 -5.79 -11.74 -16.83
N THR A 84 -6.73 -10.79 -16.98
CA THR A 84 -6.44 -9.36 -16.83
C THR A 84 -5.89 -9.05 -15.44
N TRP A 85 -6.54 -9.54 -14.38
CA TRP A 85 -6.12 -9.33 -13.00
C TRP A 85 -4.70 -9.84 -12.73
N ASN A 86 -4.37 -11.02 -13.26
CA ASN A 86 -3.09 -11.67 -13.02
C ASN A 86 -1.94 -11.13 -13.90
N LEU A 87 -2.22 -10.66 -15.12
CA LEU A 87 -1.18 -10.36 -16.11
C LEU A 87 -1.12 -8.89 -16.57
N TRP A 88 -2.23 -8.15 -16.50
CA TRP A 88 -2.30 -6.83 -17.13
C TRP A 88 -1.54 -5.77 -16.33
N CYS A 89 -0.46 -5.22 -16.90
CA CYS A 89 0.39 -4.22 -16.27
C CYS A 89 -0.01 -2.77 -16.59
N ALA A 90 -0.75 -2.55 -17.68
CA ALA A 90 -1.22 -1.22 -18.07
C ALA A 90 -0.13 -0.12 -18.12
N GLY A 91 1.08 -0.45 -18.56
CA GLY A 91 2.20 0.50 -18.70
C GLY A 91 3.00 0.75 -17.41
N THR A 92 2.72 0.03 -16.32
CA THR A 92 3.42 0.21 -15.03
C THR A 92 4.94 0.02 -15.14
N GLU A 93 5.44 -0.72 -16.12
CA GLU A 93 6.87 -0.93 -16.34
C GLU A 93 7.63 0.38 -16.60
N GLN A 94 6.98 1.39 -17.16
CA GLN A 94 7.59 2.71 -17.42
C GLN A 94 7.70 3.50 -16.11
N PHE A 95 6.69 3.42 -15.25
CA PHE A 95 6.71 4.05 -13.94
C PHE A 95 7.81 3.45 -13.04
N TRP A 96 7.86 2.13 -12.93
CA TRP A 96 8.84 1.47 -12.06
C TRP A 96 10.28 1.63 -12.57
N GLU A 97 10.51 1.65 -13.90
CA GLU A 97 11.82 2.01 -14.45
C GLU A 97 12.22 3.44 -14.04
N ARG A 98 11.30 4.39 -14.12
CA ARG A 98 11.59 5.76 -13.70
C ARG A 98 11.85 5.83 -12.19
N MET A 99 11.06 5.13 -11.40
CA MET A 99 11.24 5.09 -9.95
C MET A 99 12.60 4.54 -9.52
N SER A 100 13.10 3.52 -10.19
CA SER A 100 14.41 2.96 -9.90
C SER A 100 15.56 3.95 -10.13
N ARG A 101 15.37 4.94 -11.00
CA ARG A 101 16.36 5.99 -11.30
C ARG A 101 16.15 7.28 -10.50
N GLU A 102 14.91 7.68 -10.27
CA GLU A 102 14.56 8.96 -9.65
C GLU A 102 14.16 8.82 -8.18
N GLY A 103 13.89 7.61 -7.71
CA GLY A 103 13.54 7.27 -6.32
C GLY A 103 14.75 7.08 -5.40
N TYR A 104 15.91 7.61 -5.76
CA TYR A 104 17.12 7.61 -4.91
C TYR A 104 17.59 6.21 -4.47
N GLY A 105 17.37 5.18 -5.32
CA GLY A 105 17.70 3.80 -5.03
C GLY A 105 16.63 3.04 -4.24
N LEU A 106 15.54 3.69 -3.86
CA LEU A 106 14.32 3.02 -3.43
C LEU A 106 13.74 2.26 -4.62
N VAL A 107 13.29 1.08 -4.46
CA VAL A 107 12.59 0.27 -5.46
C VAL A 107 13.31 0.15 -6.82
N ASP A 108 14.02 -0.93 -7.01
CA ASP A 108 14.53 -1.35 -8.33
C ASP A 108 14.01 -2.77 -8.63
N LEU A 109 12.85 -2.86 -9.29
CA LEU A 109 12.20 -4.14 -9.54
C LEU A 109 13.05 -5.06 -10.42
N LEU A 110 13.89 -4.52 -11.30
CA LEU A 110 14.80 -5.34 -12.12
C LEU A 110 15.90 -6.00 -11.27
N LYS A 111 16.26 -5.44 -10.11
CA LYS A 111 17.10 -6.11 -9.12
C LYS A 111 16.30 -7.05 -8.22
N THR A 112 15.06 -6.70 -7.92
CA THR A 112 14.19 -7.53 -7.07
C THR A 112 13.90 -8.90 -7.70
N ILE A 113 13.83 -8.98 -9.02
CA ILE A 113 13.61 -10.24 -9.75
C ILE A 113 14.85 -11.13 -9.86
N ASP A 114 15.96 -10.78 -9.22
CA ASP A 114 17.20 -11.55 -9.27
C ASP A 114 16.97 -13.02 -8.91
N SER A 115 17.25 -13.90 -9.88
CA SER A 115 17.02 -15.33 -9.77
C SER A 115 17.87 -16.01 -8.69
N ARG A 116 19.00 -15.39 -8.31
CA ARG A 116 19.90 -15.94 -7.28
C ARG A 116 19.24 -15.98 -5.90
N GLY A 117 18.23 -15.14 -5.67
CA GLY A 117 17.41 -15.11 -4.45
C GLY A 117 16.19 -16.03 -4.50
N ARG A 118 15.92 -16.78 -5.59
CA ARG A 118 14.68 -17.54 -5.77
C ARG A 118 14.37 -18.51 -4.62
N SER A 119 15.38 -19.21 -4.12
CA SER A 119 15.23 -20.27 -3.09
C SER A 119 14.79 -19.73 -1.70
N THR A 120 14.85 -18.42 -1.49
CA THR A 120 14.42 -17.76 -0.24
C THR A 120 13.53 -16.55 -0.48
N ARG A 121 13.08 -16.35 -1.72
CA ARG A 121 12.35 -15.14 -2.15
C ARG A 121 11.05 -14.93 -1.39
N PHE A 122 10.28 -15.99 -1.18
CA PHE A 122 9.06 -15.89 -0.37
C PHE A 122 9.42 -15.59 1.09
N LYS A 123 10.35 -16.31 1.68
CA LYS A 123 10.79 -16.11 3.06
C LYS A 123 11.30 -14.69 3.30
N ASP A 124 12.12 -14.15 2.40
CA ASP A 124 12.81 -12.88 2.59
C ASP A 124 11.99 -11.66 2.17
N LEU A 125 11.15 -11.80 1.14
CA LEU A 125 10.40 -10.71 0.52
C LEU A 125 8.87 -10.90 0.55
N GLY A 126 8.39 -12.11 0.83
CA GLY A 126 6.98 -12.45 0.73
C GLY A 126 6.46 -12.48 -0.72
N LEU A 127 7.34 -12.47 -1.71
CA LEU A 127 6.99 -12.56 -3.11
C LEU A 127 6.82 -14.02 -3.53
N ILE A 128 5.75 -14.32 -4.24
CA ILE A 128 5.39 -15.69 -4.61
C ILE A 128 6.08 -16.08 -5.91
N ASN A 129 6.86 -17.17 -5.87
CA ASN A 129 7.46 -17.76 -7.04
C ASN A 129 6.39 -18.31 -7.99
N GLU A 130 6.54 -18.04 -9.29
CA GLU A 130 5.62 -18.55 -10.31
C GLU A 130 5.90 -20.04 -10.57
N PRO A 131 4.87 -20.90 -10.55
CA PRO A 131 5.03 -22.32 -10.89
C PRO A 131 5.51 -22.52 -12.33
N GLY A 132 6.35 -23.55 -12.56
CA GLY A 132 6.92 -23.83 -13.87
C GLY A 132 8.17 -23.00 -14.21
N TYR A 133 8.74 -22.35 -13.22
CA TYR A 133 10.03 -21.66 -13.31
C TYR A 133 11.02 -22.21 -12.28
N LYS A 134 12.30 -22.11 -12.60
CA LYS A 134 13.42 -22.49 -11.74
C LYS A 134 14.46 -21.40 -11.67
N GLN A 135 15.36 -21.53 -10.72
CA GLN A 135 16.50 -20.62 -10.59
C GLN A 135 17.39 -20.70 -11.84
N ALA A 136 17.82 -19.54 -12.33
CA ALA A 136 18.71 -19.44 -13.48
C ALA A 136 20.06 -20.08 -13.20
N SER A 137 20.55 -20.87 -14.14
CA SER A 137 21.88 -21.51 -14.10
C SER A 137 23.02 -20.56 -14.51
N LYS A 138 22.68 -19.51 -15.26
CA LYS A 138 23.61 -18.47 -15.77
C LYS A 138 22.86 -17.17 -16.03
N PRO A 139 23.57 -16.03 -16.07
CA PRO A 139 22.93 -14.77 -16.48
C PRO A 139 22.53 -14.83 -17.96
N ASP A 140 21.59 -13.97 -18.32
CA ASP A 140 21.17 -13.75 -19.71
C ASP A 140 22.25 -13.03 -20.54
N GLN A 141 21.92 -12.73 -21.80
CA GLN A 141 22.83 -12.05 -22.74
C GLN A 141 23.26 -10.64 -22.28
N TYR A 142 22.54 -10.05 -21.32
CA TYR A 142 22.84 -8.74 -20.73
C TYR A 142 23.46 -8.80 -19.34
N GLY A 143 23.79 -10.01 -18.87
CA GLY A 143 24.36 -10.22 -17.55
C GLY A 143 23.33 -10.15 -16.41
N LEU A 144 22.03 -10.27 -16.71
CA LEU A 144 20.95 -10.27 -15.73
C LEU A 144 20.53 -11.70 -15.34
N TRP A 145 20.26 -11.90 -14.07
CA TRP A 145 19.81 -13.17 -13.53
C TRP A 145 18.28 -13.19 -13.49
N ILE A 146 17.66 -13.90 -14.41
CA ILE A 146 16.20 -14.00 -14.56
C ILE A 146 15.82 -15.48 -14.51
N ASP A 147 14.78 -15.84 -13.75
CA ASP A 147 14.34 -17.23 -13.63
C ASP A 147 14.11 -17.87 -15.00
N GLU A 148 14.52 -19.14 -15.11
CA GLU A 148 14.38 -19.93 -16.34
C GLU A 148 13.03 -20.65 -16.35
N ALA A 149 12.28 -20.51 -17.44
CA ALA A 149 11.05 -21.28 -17.63
C ALA A 149 11.39 -22.76 -17.85
N GLU A 150 10.72 -23.67 -17.13
CA GLU A 150 10.79 -25.11 -17.36
C GLU A 150 9.95 -25.53 -18.57
N THR A 151 8.87 -24.80 -18.82
CA THR A 151 8.02 -24.93 -20.01
C THR A 151 7.72 -23.54 -20.58
N PRO A 152 7.62 -23.39 -21.91
CA PRO A 152 7.24 -22.12 -22.51
C PRO A 152 5.92 -21.58 -21.95
N GLU A 153 5.79 -20.27 -21.82
CA GLU A 153 4.51 -19.64 -21.49
C GLU A 153 3.44 -19.99 -22.58
N PRO A 154 2.16 -20.08 -22.18
CA PRO A 154 1.09 -20.31 -23.14
C PRO A 154 1.13 -19.31 -24.31
N PRO A 155 0.99 -19.73 -25.56
CA PRO A 155 1.06 -18.85 -26.74
C PRO A 155 0.02 -17.73 -26.73
N ALA A 156 -1.07 -17.88 -25.97
CA ALA A 156 -2.09 -16.85 -25.76
C ALA A 156 -1.56 -15.60 -25.01
N ILE A 157 -0.45 -15.73 -24.29
CA ILE A 157 0.20 -14.61 -23.58
C ILE A 157 1.18 -13.92 -24.54
N ASP A 158 0.70 -12.91 -25.27
CA ASP A 158 1.58 -12.12 -26.15
C ASP A 158 2.57 -11.28 -25.29
N PRO A 159 3.90 -11.54 -25.41
CA PRO A 159 4.91 -10.81 -24.62
C PRO A 159 4.99 -9.32 -24.96
N LYS A 160 4.51 -8.90 -26.14
CA LYS A 160 4.44 -7.48 -26.52
C LYS A 160 3.33 -6.73 -25.78
N VAL A 161 2.31 -7.45 -25.34
CA VAL A 161 1.14 -6.89 -24.62
C VAL A 161 1.28 -7.07 -23.11
N TYR A 162 1.67 -8.28 -22.69
CA TYR A 162 1.66 -8.70 -21.28
C TYR A 162 3.07 -8.85 -20.67
N GLY A 163 4.13 -8.61 -21.46
CA GLY A 163 5.49 -8.94 -21.05
C GLY A 163 5.71 -10.45 -20.94
N ARG A 164 6.93 -10.87 -20.64
CA ARG A 164 7.29 -12.25 -20.27
C ARG A 164 7.23 -12.40 -18.76
N SER A 165 7.02 -13.62 -18.25
CA SER A 165 7.15 -13.85 -16.81
C SER A 165 8.60 -13.59 -16.35
N THR A 166 8.70 -13.11 -15.12
CA THR A 166 9.99 -12.98 -14.40
C THR A 166 10.26 -14.17 -13.48
N GLY A 167 9.33 -15.15 -13.40
CA GLY A 167 9.31 -16.20 -12.40
C GLY A 167 8.74 -15.76 -11.05
N ILE A 168 8.17 -14.54 -10.97
CA ILE A 168 7.44 -14.02 -9.80
C ILE A 168 6.02 -13.69 -10.23
N MET A 169 5.03 -14.17 -9.47
CA MET A 169 3.63 -13.90 -9.75
C MET A 169 3.35 -12.40 -9.85
N GLY A 170 2.73 -12.02 -10.97
CA GLY A 170 2.34 -10.63 -11.23
C GLY A 170 3.46 -9.66 -11.63
N PHE A 171 4.73 -10.10 -11.66
CA PHE A 171 5.84 -9.32 -12.22
C PHE A 171 6.11 -9.74 -13.66
N ARG A 172 6.08 -8.75 -14.58
CA ARG A 172 6.22 -9.01 -16.01
C ARG A 172 7.41 -8.25 -16.60
N LEU A 173 8.18 -8.89 -17.45
CA LEU A 173 9.39 -8.38 -18.08
C LEU A 173 9.10 -7.88 -19.49
N PHE A 174 9.41 -6.62 -19.75
CA PHE A 174 9.25 -5.98 -21.06
C PHE A 174 10.61 -5.56 -21.62
N ASP A 175 10.82 -5.76 -22.90
CA ASP A 175 11.99 -5.21 -23.58
C ASP A 175 11.92 -3.68 -23.59
N ASN A 176 13.04 -3.02 -23.27
CA ASN A 176 13.09 -1.57 -23.25
C ASN A 176 13.33 -1.02 -24.68
N PRO A 177 12.36 -0.33 -25.29
CA PRO A 177 12.51 0.17 -26.66
C PRO A 177 13.63 1.21 -26.83
N ASN A 178 14.08 1.79 -25.72
CA ASN A 178 15.18 2.75 -25.70
C ASN A 178 16.55 2.09 -25.55
N PHE A 179 16.62 0.79 -25.31
CA PHE A 179 17.87 0.04 -25.18
C PHE A 179 18.45 -0.33 -26.56
N LYS A 180 19.08 0.67 -27.21
CA LYS A 180 19.66 0.54 -28.54
C LYS A 180 20.87 1.47 -28.72
N GLY A 181 21.71 1.18 -29.68
CA GLY A 181 22.87 2.03 -30.02
C GLY A 181 23.83 2.23 -28.87
N GLU A 182 24.04 3.48 -28.46
CA GLU A 182 24.94 3.83 -27.35
C GLU A 182 24.52 3.27 -25.98
N ALA A 183 23.21 3.03 -25.75
CA ALA A 183 22.74 2.43 -24.52
C ALA A 183 23.27 1.00 -24.34
N VAL A 184 23.29 0.21 -25.41
CA VAL A 184 23.85 -1.16 -25.40
C VAL A 184 25.33 -1.16 -25.07
N LYS A 185 26.09 -0.22 -25.64
CA LYS A 185 27.54 -0.10 -25.39
C LYS A 185 27.90 0.33 -23.98
N LYS A 186 27.02 1.11 -23.34
CA LYS A 186 27.20 1.59 -21.96
C LYS A 186 26.73 0.62 -20.89
N TRP A 187 25.98 -0.40 -21.29
CA TRP A 187 25.41 -1.36 -20.35
C TRP A 187 26.45 -2.34 -19.85
N ASP A 188 26.48 -2.53 -18.53
CA ASP A 188 27.31 -3.52 -17.83
C ASP A 188 26.49 -4.16 -16.71
N GLY A 189 26.07 -5.40 -16.91
CA GLY A 189 25.24 -6.15 -15.96
C GLY A 189 25.95 -6.40 -14.62
N ASN A 190 27.27 -6.59 -14.62
CA ASN A 190 28.01 -6.77 -13.39
C ASN A 190 28.07 -5.48 -12.56
N ARG A 191 28.35 -4.36 -13.20
CA ARG A 191 28.29 -3.04 -12.53
C ARG A 191 26.88 -2.73 -12.03
N TYR A 192 25.86 -3.12 -12.79
CA TYR A 192 24.47 -2.87 -12.39
C TYR A 192 24.15 -3.49 -11.02
N TYR A 193 24.63 -4.71 -10.76
CA TYR A 193 24.42 -5.34 -9.45
C TYR A 193 25.35 -4.79 -8.36
N ASN A 194 26.59 -4.45 -8.68
CA ASN A 194 27.65 -4.23 -7.70
C ASN A 194 28.05 -2.75 -7.51
N ASP A 195 27.69 -1.85 -8.42
CA ASP A 195 27.96 -0.41 -8.32
C ASP A 195 26.66 0.39 -8.10
N PRO A 196 26.35 0.79 -6.86
CA PRO A 196 25.12 1.52 -6.57
C PRO A 196 24.97 2.83 -7.33
N ASN A 197 26.08 3.54 -7.62
CA ASN A 197 26.04 4.79 -8.37
C ASN A 197 25.73 4.55 -9.84
N TYR A 198 26.25 3.48 -10.43
CA TYR A 198 25.93 3.08 -11.79
C TYR A 198 24.47 2.70 -11.94
N ALA A 199 23.95 1.87 -11.02
CA ALA A 199 22.57 1.38 -11.06
C ALA A 199 21.50 2.51 -11.03
N VAL A 200 21.76 3.59 -10.29
CA VAL A 200 20.83 4.74 -10.16
C VAL A 200 21.17 5.91 -11.06
N ASP A 201 22.14 5.78 -11.98
CA ASP A 201 22.44 6.86 -12.92
C ASP A 201 21.21 7.14 -13.80
N ARG A 202 20.76 8.39 -13.78
CA ARG A 202 19.58 8.84 -14.53
C ARG A 202 19.72 8.69 -16.04
N GLN A 203 20.95 8.61 -16.54
CA GLN A 203 21.24 8.41 -17.96
C GLN A 203 21.37 6.93 -18.35
N LEU A 204 21.37 6.02 -17.36
CA LEU A 204 21.44 4.59 -17.62
C LEU A 204 20.12 4.09 -18.21
N VAL A 205 20.20 3.56 -19.43
CA VAL A 205 19.09 2.85 -20.06
C VAL A 205 19.29 1.35 -19.82
N ARG A 206 18.31 0.72 -19.19
CA ARG A 206 18.33 -0.71 -18.88
C ARG A 206 17.79 -1.53 -20.05
N PRO A 207 18.24 -2.79 -20.24
CA PRO A 207 17.75 -3.65 -21.33
C PRO A 207 16.26 -4.00 -21.18
N TYR A 208 15.80 -4.13 -19.94
CA TYR A 208 14.43 -4.47 -19.62
C TYR A 208 13.79 -3.49 -18.65
N ARG A 209 12.47 -3.51 -18.66
CA ARG A 209 11.57 -2.88 -17.68
C ARG A 209 10.76 -3.96 -17.00
N VAL A 210 10.47 -3.78 -15.74
CA VAL A 210 9.58 -4.68 -14.98
C VAL A 210 8.28 -3.96 -14.68
N GLY A 211 7.18 -4.52 -15.18
CA GLY A 211 5.83 -4.08 -14.86
C GLY A 211 5.21 -4.95 -13.78
N ILE A 212 4.23 -4.40 -13.07
CA ILE A 212 3.43 -5.13 -12.09
C ILE A 212 1.95 -5.14 -12.48
N SER A 213 1.32 -6.27 -12.33
CA SER A 213 -0.15 -6.42 -12.40
C SER A 213 -0.75 -6.39 -10.99
N CYS A 214 -2.08 -6.42 -10.88
CA CYS A 214 -2.74 -6.58 -9.59
C CYS A 214 -2.34 -7.88 -8.89
N GLY A 215 -2.06 -8.94 -9.68
CA GLY A 215 -1.59 -10.23 -9.18
C GLY A 215 -0.31 -10.16 -8.35
N SER A 216 0.54 -9.14 -8.54
CA SER A 216 1.78 -8.98 -7.75
C SER A 216 1.51 -8.86 -6.24
N CYS A 217 0.39 -8.24 -5.86
CA CYS A 217 0.01 -8.01 -4.46
C CYS A 217 -1.21 -8.84 -4.04
N HIS A 218 -1.98 -9.36 -4.99
CA HIS A 218 -3.25 -10.00 -4.69
C HIS A 218 -3.31 -11.50 -5.06
N ILE A 219 -2.29 -12.06 -5.68
CA ILE A 219 -2.13 -13.51 -5.72
C ILE A 219 -1.47 -13.95 -4.42
N ALA A 220 -2.09 -14.90 -3.73
CA ALA A 220 -1.57 -15.49 -2.51
C ALA A 220 -1.81 -17.00 -2.49
N PHE A 221 -1.33 -17.67 -1.45
CA PHE A 221 -1.59 -19.09 -1.28
C PHE A 221 -3.04 -19.34 -0.91
N ASN A 222 -3.66 -20.29 -1.61
CA ASN A 222 -5.01 -20.74 -1.35
C ASN A 222 -5.13 -21.35 0.06
N PRO A 223 -5.92 -20.76 0.98
CA PRO A 223 -6.03 -21.26 2.34
C PRO A 223 -6.58 -22.69 2.45
N SER A 224 -7.40 -23.10 1.47
CA SER A 224 -7.94 -24.48 1.40
C SER A 224 -6.99 -25.47 0.75
N ASN A 225 -5.89 -25.01 0.17
CA ASN A 225 -4.87 -25.86 -0.45
C ASN A 225 -3.47 -25.20 -0.37
N PRO A 226 -2.93 -24.95 0.82
CA PRO A 226 -1.64 -24.30 0.98
C PRO A 226 -0.52 -25.20 0.41
N PRO A 227 0.62 -24.62 -0.04
CA PRO A 227 1.75 -25.39 -0.52
C PRO A 227 2.48 -26.08 0.63
N GLU A 228 3.08 -27.25 0.37
CA GLU A 228 4.02 -27.91 1.29
C GLU A 228 5.35 -27.12 1.38
N ASP A 229 5.81 -26.59 0.23
CA ASP A 229 6.98 -25.71 0.14
C ASP A 229 6.55 -24.36 -0.46
N PRO A 230 6.52 -23.29 0.33
CA PRO A 230 6.15 -21.96 -0.13
C PRO A 230 7.09 -21.37 -1.20
N GLU A 231 8.34 -21.84 -1.28
CA GLU A 231 9.27 -21.41 -2.33
C GLU A 231 9.03 -22.10 -3.68
N ASN A 232 8.32 -23.23 -3.69
CA ASN A 232 8.01 -24.02 -4.89
C ASN A 232 6.53 -24.39 -4.98
N PRO A 233 5.61 -23.40 -5.00
CA PRO A 233 4.18 -23.66 -5.09
C PRO A 233 3.81 -24.28 -6.43
N LYS A 234 2.67 -24.99 -6.46
CA LYS A 234 2.01 -25.45 -7.68
C LYS A 234 0.81 -24.55 -7.97
N TRP A 235 0.36 -24.50 -9.21
CA TRP A 235 -0.80 -23.69 -9.62
C TRP A 235 -2.05 -23.87 -8.71
N PRO A 236 -2.45 -25.08 -8.28
CA PRO A 236 -3.59 -25.24 -7.39
C PRO A 236 -3.39 -24.64 -5.99
N ASN A 237 -2.14 -24.36 -5.59
CA ASN A 237 -1.86 -23.71 -4.31
C ASN A 237 -2.10 -22.20 -4.33
N LEU A 238 -2.45 -21.60 -5.48
CA LEU A 238 -2.56 -20.18 -5.66
C LEU A 238 -4.01 -19.74 -5.81
N ALA A 239 -4.32 -18.57 -5.28
CA ALA A 239 -5.59 -17.88 -5.44
C ALA A 239 -5.35 -16.47 -5.97
N SER A 240 -6.15 -16.07 -6.98
CA SER A 240 -5.93 -14.83 -7.73
C SER A 240 -6.28 -13.56 -6.95
N ALA A 241 -7.21 -13.63 -6.02
CA ALA A 241 -7.79 -12.44 -5.43
C ALA A 241 -8.00 -12.56 -3.91
N ILE A 242 -6.97 -12.97 -3.20
CA ILE A 242 -7.04 -13.09 -1.74
C ILE A 242 -6.27 -11.99 -1.00
N GLY A 243 -5.31 -11.34 -1.66
CA GLY A 243 -4.38 -10.42 -1.02
C GLY A 243 -3.18 -11.15 -0.40
N ASN A 244 -1.97 -10.74 -0.79
CA ASN A 244 -0.74 -11.37 -0.33
C ASN A 244 -0.27 -10.77 0.99
N GLN A 245 -0.81 -11.29 2.10
CA GLN A 245 -0.44 -10.87 3.46
C GLN A 245 1.01 -11.19 3.84
N TYR A 246 1.74 -11.94 3.03
CA TYR A 246 3.13 -12.30 3.27
C TYR A 246 4.11 -11.29 2.72
N ILE A 247 3.68 -10.37 1.84
CA ILE A 247 4.56 -9.35 1.28
C ILE A 247 5.20 -8.55 2.42
N GLN A 248 6.52 -8.51 2.37
CA GLN A 248 7.33 -7.68 3.26
C GLN A 248 7.71 -6.41 2.52
N GLU A 249 6.80 -5.44 2.47
CA GLU A 249 6.99 -4.18 1.72
C GLU A 249 8.31 -3.51 2.06
N GLY A 250 8.62 -3.44 3.36
CA GLY A 250 9.88 -2.87 3.82
C GLY A 250 11.10 -3.56 3.21
N ALA A 251 11.08 -4.90 3.14
CA ALA A 251 12.17 -5.67 2.55
C ALA A 251 12.25 -5.52 1.03
N VAL A 252 11.11 -5.56 0.33
CA VAL A 252 11.05 -5.38 -1.14
C VAL A 252 11.57 -4.02 -1.54
N PHE A 253 11.16 -2.95 -0.84
CA PHE A 253 11.58 -1.59 -1.17
C PHE A 253 12.99 -1.25 -0.68
N ALA A 254 13.43 -1.87 0.42
CA ALA A 254 14.78 -1.69 0.93
C ALA A 254 15.84 -2.57 0.25
N HIS A 255 15.44 -3.53 -0.57
CA HIS A 255 16.34 -4.56 -1.13
C HIS A 255 17.64 -3.99 -1.74
N ASN A 256 17.59 -2.77 -2.28
CA ASN A 256 18.73 -2.10 -2.90
C ASN A 256 19.14 -0.81 -2.21
N VAL A 257 18.61 -0.52 -1.02
CA VAL A 257 18.92 0.67 -0.25
C VAL A 257 20.10 0.40 0.67
N LYS A 258 21.07 1.32 0.70
CA LYS A 258 22.26 1.18 1.55
C LYS A 258 21.86 1.22 3.02
N GLU A 259 22.31 0.21 3.77
CA GLU A 259 22.15 0.13 5.21
C GLU A 259 22.73 1.36 5.93
N GLY A 260 22.13 1.75 7.06
CA GLY A 260 22.54 2.92 7.85
C GLY A 260 22.04 4.26 7.29
N GLY A 261 21.26 4.25 6.21
CA GLY A 261 20.56 5.45 5.72
C GLY A 261 19.13 5.57 6.29
N PHE A 262 18.60 6.79 6.36
CA PHE A 262 17.26 7.04 6.87
C PHE A 262 16.18 6.27 6.08
N PHE A 263 16.29 6.19 4.77
CA PHE A 263 15.33 5.42 3.95
C PHE A 263 15.38 3.92 4.27
N TRP A 264 16.58 3.38 4.55
CA TRP A 264 16.71 1.99 4.98
C TRP A 264 16.07 1.79 6.35
N GLU A 265 16.36 2.67 7.33
CA GLU A 265 15.73 2.63 8.65
C GLU A 265 14.21 2.75 8.59
N MET A 266 13.70 3.66 7.74
CA MET A 266 12.27 3.85 7.54
C MET A 266 11.56 2.57 7.06
N LEU A 267 12.23 1.78 6.23
CA LEU A 267 11.71 0.52 5.70
C LEU A 267 11.98 -0.65 6.64
N LYS A 268 13.17 -0.69 7.24
CA LYS A 268 13.59 -1.75 8.18
C LYS A 268 12.83 -1.72 9.50
N ALA A 269 12.37 -0.57 9.94
CA ALA A 269 11.58 -0.43 11.16
C ALA A 269 10.17 -1.04 11.02
N GLN A 270 9.69 -1.28 9.81
CA GLN A 270 8.41 -1.95 9.59
C GLN A 270 8.55 -3.44 9.96
N PRO A 271 7.72 -3.96 10.87
CA PRO A 271 7.68 -5.39 11.13
C PRO A 271 7.33 -6.19 9.86
N PRO A 272 7.79 -7.44 9.72
CA PRO A 272 7.46 -8.28 8.58
C PRO A 272 5.94 -8.34 8.33
N GLY A 273 5.53 -8.31 7.05
CA GLY A 273 4.13 -8.38 6.64
C GLY A 273 3.29 -7.15 6.96
N THR A 274 3.90 -6.04 7.42
CA THR A 274 3.18 -4.81 7.76
C THR A 274 3.38 -3.71 6.71
N SER A 275 2.50 -2.69 6.75
CA SER A 275 2.54 -1.53 5.86
C SER A 275 2.26 -0.24 6.61
N ASP A 276 2.97 0.83 6.28
CA ASP A 276 2.65 2.17 6.79
C ASP A 276 1.55 2.82 5.95
N THR A 277 0.31 2.59 6.35
CA THR A 277 -0.87 3.08 5.65
C THR A 277 -1.11 4.58 5.80
N SER A 278 -0.35 5.27 6.65
CA SER A 278 -0.37 6.73 6.75
C SER A 278 0.30 7.41 5.55
N ARG A 279 1.27 6.74 4.93
CA ARG A 279 2.00 7.24 3.75
C ARG A 279 1.33 6.87 2.44
N MET A 280 0.80 5.65 2.37
CA MET A 280 0.08 5.16 1.20
C MET A 280 -1.40 5.39 1.39
N ALA A 281 -1.94 6.39 0.72
CA ALA A 281 -3.36 6.77 0.78
C ALA A 281 -4.31 5.77 0.10
N THR A 282 -3.89 4.53 0.00
CA THR A 282 -4.67 3.40 -0.50
C THR A 282 -4.79 2.33 0.57
N ASP A 283 -5.59 1.33 0.31
CA ASP A 283 -5.62 0.17 1.18
C ASP A 283 -4.27 -0.52 1.19
N ASN A 284 -3.97 -1.13 2.31
CA ASN A 284 -2.79 -1.94 2.44
C ASN A 284 -2.85 -3.11 1.45
N ILE A 285 -1.82 -3.23 0.62
CA ILE A 285 -1.74 -4.23 -0.44
C ILE A 285 -1.63 -5.66 0.08
N ASN A 286 -1.03 -5.84 1.24
CA ASN A 286 -0.82 -7.14 1.87
C ASN A 286 -1.88 -7.51 2.91
N ASN A 287 -2.97 -6.76 3.04
CA ASN A 287 -4.06 -7.09 3.94
C ASN A 287 -5.23 -7.72 3.20
N PRO A 288 -5.53 -9.02 3.43
CA PRO A 288 -6.60 -9.73 2.72
C PRO A 288 -7.98 -9.13 2.96
N ASN A 289 -8.21 -8.40 4.04
CA ASN A 289 -9.49 -7.75 4.32
C ASN A 289 -9.92 -6.75 3.23
N ALA A 290 -9.01 -6.20 2.45
CA ALA A 290 -9.35 -5.38 1.30
C ALA A 290 -10.09 -6.22 0.24
N ILE A 291 -9.63 -7.46 0.03
CA ILE A 291 -10.24 -8.38 -0.94
C ILE A 291 -11.50 -9.06 -0.37
N ASN A 292 -11.55 -9.36 0.93
CA ASN A 292 -12.75 -9.92 1.53
C ASN A 292 -14.01 -9.06 1.31
N ALA A 293 -13.83 -7.77 1.02
CA ALA A 293 -14.92 -6.87 0.67
C ALA A 293 -15.55 -7.14 -0.72
N ILE A 294 -14.95 -7.97 -1.57
CA ILE A 294 -15.52 -8.34 -2.88
C ILE A 294 -16.30 -9.67 -2.86
N PHE A 295 -16.11 -10.51 -1.84
CA PHE A 295 -16.88 -11.74 -1.73
C PHE A 295 -18.37 -11.42 -1.57
N LEU A 296 -19.21 -12.26 -2.15
CA LEU A 296 -20.66 -12.08 -2.17
C LEU A 296 -21.10 -10.74 -2.79
N LEU A 297 -20.44 -10.30 -3.85
CA LEU A 297 -20.65 -9.00 -4.48
C LEU A 297 -22.12 -8.74 -4.84
N GLY A 298 -22.86 -9.79 -5.28
CA GLY A 298 -24.29 -9.69 -5.60
C GLY A 298 -25.17 -9.40 -4.38
N ALA A 299 -24.84 -9.94 -3.21
CA ALA A 299 -25.53 -9.64 -1.94
C ALA A 299 -25.17 -8.22 -1.47
N ARG A 300 -23.90 -7.84 -1.54
CA ARG A 300 -23.46 -6.49 -1.19
C ARG A 300 -24.16 -5.39 -1.97
N LEU A 301 -24.38 -5.60 -3.27
CA LEU A 301 -25.05 -4.60 -4.11
C LEU A 301 -26.49 -4.35 -3.65
N LYS A 302 -27.17 -5.34 -3.09
CA LYS A 302 -28.55 -5.19 -2.58
C LYS A 302 -28.61 -4.35 -1.29
N GLU A 303 -27.58 -4.44 -0.47
CA GLU A 303 -27.50 -3.77 0.84
C GLU A 303 -26.65 -2.47 0.80
N ALA A 304 -26.14 -2.10 -0.38
CA ALA A 304 -25.21 -0.99 -0.55
C ALA A 304 -25.87 0.35 -0.23
N GLU A 305 -25.10 1.26 0.37
CA GLU A 305 -25.53 2.63 0.62
C GLU A 305 -25.72 3.42 -0.69
N GLU A 306 -26.62 4.40 -0.66
CA GLU A 306 -26.79 5.34 -1.76
C GLU A 306 -25.69 6.39 -1.78
N GLU A 307 -25.07 6.56 -2.94
CA GLU A 307 -24.02 7.54 -3.19
C GLU A 307 -24.45 8.50 -4.29
N THR A 308 -24.25 9.78 -4.09
CA THR A 308 -24.43 10.80 -5.13
C THR A 308 -23.09 11.05 -5.83
N LEU A 309 -23.11 10.93 -7.15
CA LEU A 309 -21.93 11.02 -8.02
C LEU A 309 -22.12 12.18 -9.00
N SER A 310 -21.08 13.01 -9.21
CA SER A 310 -21.13 14.12 -10.14
C SER A 310 -19.78 14.38 -10.83
N GLY A 311 -19.73 15.31 -11.74
CA GLY A 311 -18.52 15.75 -12.40
C GLY A 311 -17.80 14.63 -13.14
N GLN A 312 -16.49 14.51 -12.97
CA GLN A 312 -15.70 13.50 -13.68
C GLN A 312 -15.95 12.06 -13.20
N THR A 313 -16.50 11.87 -12.01
CA THR A 313 -16.92 10.56 -11.50
C THR A 313 -17.91 9.88 -12.46
N LEU A 314 -18.76 10.67 -13.13
CA LEU A 314 -19.72 10.17 -14.12
C LEU A 314 -19.09 9.59 -15.40
N LEU A 315 -17.79 9.80 -15.59
CA LEU A 315 -17.03 9.25 -16.73
C LEU A 315 -16.56 7.81 -16.51
N LEU A 316 -16.72 7.28 -15.30
CA LEU A 316 -16.36 5.89 -15.02
C LEU A 316 -17.30 4.91 -15.75
N PRO A 317 -16.79 3.79 -16.29
CA PRO A 317 -17.59 2.88 -17.14
C PRO A 317 -18.82 2.32 -16.44
N VAL A 318 -18.68 2.01 -15.15
CA VAL A 318 -19.75 1.39 -14.35
C VAL A 318 -20.96 2.31 -14.19
N ILE A 319 -20.79 3.62 -14.37
CA ILE A 319 -21.83 4.64 -14.19
C ILE A 319 -22.40 5.10 -15.55
N ARG A 320 -21.67 4.85 -16.64
CA ARG A 320 -22.04 5.35 -17.98
C ARG A 320 -23.48 5.01 -18.37
N ASP A 321 -23.91 3.79 -18.09
CA ASP A 321 -25.25 3.32 -18.42
C ASP A 321 -26.35 3.92 -17.51
N ALA A 322 -25.96 4.39 -16.32
CA ALA A 322 -26.85 5.06 -15.37
C ALA A 322 -26.98 6.58 -15.66
N VAL A 323 -26.03 7.17 -16.42
CA VAL A 323 -26.06 8.60 -16.76
C VAL A 323 -27.08 8.85 -17.87
N LYS A 324 -28.18 9.49 -17.52
CA LYS A 324 -29.14 10.02 -18.49
C LYS A 324 -28.51 11.21 -19.22
N LYS A 325 -28.81 11.35 -20.53
CA LYS A 325 -28.32 12.48 -21.33
C LYS A 325 -28.71 13.82 -20.67
N GLY A 326 -27.70 14.61 -20.32
CA GLY A 326 -27.89 15.90 -19.64
C GLY A 326 -27.89 15.85 -18.11
N ALA A 327 -27.75 14.68 -17.47
CA ALA A 327 -27.63 14.60 -16.02
C ALA A 327 -26.27 15.15 -15.55
N THR A 328 -26.28 16.00 -14.54
CA THR A 328 -25.07 16.53 -13.88
C THR A 328 -24.69 15.75 -12.62
N SER A 329 -25.59 14.91 -12.13
CA SER A 329 -25.39 14.01 -11.00
C SER A 329 -26.27 12.76 -11.13
N VAL A 330 -25.85 11.68 -10.49
CA VAL A 330 -26.57 10.39 -10.39
C VAL A 330 -26.50 9.93 -8.95
N THR A 331 -27.62 9.46 -8.40
CA THR A 331 -27.66 8.74 -7.11
C THR A 331 -27.88 7.26 -7.41
N MET A 332 -27.02 6.40 -6.84
CA MET A 332 -27.08 4.96 -7.02
C MET A 332 -26.51 4.22 -5.81
N GLN A 333 -26.91 2.96 -5.65
CA GLN A 333 -26.32 2.08 -4.64
C GLN A 333 -24.90 1.68 -5.03
N VAL A 334 -23.95 1.83 -4.12
CA VAL A 334 -22.51 1.56 -4.35
C VAL A 334 -21.95 0.73 -3.19
N PRO A 335 -21.56 -0.53 -3.42
CA PRO A 335 -20.84 -1.30 -2.43
C PRO A 335 -19.43 -0.74 -2.23
N HIS A 336 -19.03 -0.54 -0.99
CA HIS A 336 -17.72 -0.04 -0.66
C HIS A 336 -16.70 -1.16 -0.54
N VAL A 337 -15.51 -0.98 -1.09
CA VAL A 337 -14.39 -1.93 -1.04
C VAL A 337 -13.26 -1.40 -0.16
N LEU A 338 -12.90 -0.13 -0.33
CA LEU A 338 -11.80 0.48 0.43
C LEU A 338 -12.16 0.66 1.91
N LYS A 339 -11.16 0.58 2.77
CA LYS A 339 -11.35 0.58 4.23
C LYS A 339 -11.85 1.89 4.81
N ASP A 340 -11.54 3.01 4.16
CA ASP A 340 -12.07 4.34 4.55
C ASP A 340 -13.41 4.66 3.87
N GLY A 341 -13.96 3.75 3.08
CA GLY A 341 -15.17 3.97 2.31
C GLY A 341 -15.04 5.02 1.21
N ALA A 342 -13.81 5.35 0.81
CA ALA A 342 -13.52 6.41 -0.16
C ALA A 342 -13.76 5.97 -1.62
N ASP A 343 -13.94 4.70 -1.87
CA ASP A 343 -14.29 4.11 -3.17
C ASP A 343 -15.78 4.14 -3.48
N SER A 344 -16.47 5.14 -2.98
CA SER A 344 -17.91 5.38 -3.17
C SER A 344 -18.34 5.51 -4.64
N VAL A 345 -17.63 4.82 -5.53
CA VAL A 345 -17.86 4.67 -6.97
C VAL A 345 -17.89 3.19 -7.40
N GLY A 346 -17.88 2.27 -6.44
CA GLY A 346 -17.96 0.82 -6.63
C GLY A 346 -16.64 0.15 -7.01
N VAL A 347 -16.68 -1.17 -7.10
CA VAL A 347 -15.52 -2.06 -7.29
C VAL A 347 -14.70 -1.69 -8.53
N VAL A 348 -15.36 -1.45 -9.66
CA VAL A 348 -14.67 -1.12 -10.92
C VAL A 348 -13.97 0.24 -10.85
N GLY A 349 -14.61 1.24 -10.23
CA GLY A 349 -13.99 2.55 -10.00
C GLY A 349 -12.80 2.46 -9.05
N ALA A 350 -12.93 1.68 -7.97
CA ALA A 350 -11.87 1.43 -7.01
C ALA A 350 -10.66 0.75 -7.67
N THR A 351 -10.87 -0.27 -8.50
CA THR A 351 -9.79 -0.97 -9.20
C THR A 351 -9.10 -0.09 -10.25
N LEU A 352 -9.82 0.71 -11.00
CA LEU A 352 -9.21 1.71 -11.90
C LEU A 352 -8.31 2.68 -11.13
N ARG A 353 -8.76 3.14 -9.97
CA ARG A 353 -7.95 3.98 -9.08
C ARG A 353 -6.68 3.26 -8.61
N VAL A 354 -6.79 1.99 -8.21
CA VAL A 354 -5.63 1.20 -7.75
C VAL A 354 -4.59 1.05 -8.85
N TYR A 355 -4.98 0.87 -10.10
CA TYR A 355 -4.03 0.82 -11.22
C TYR A 355 -3.19 2.10 -11.33
N ILE A 356 -3.79 3.26 -11.11
CA ILE A 356 -3.03 4.51 -11.08
C ILE A 356 -2.02 4.49 -9.93
N ASN A 357 -2.41 4.00 -8.74
CA ASN A 357 -1.51 3.91 -7.59
C ASN A 357 -0.27 3.05 -7.86
N ILE A 358 -0.42 1.96 -8.59
CA ILE A 358 0.69 1.07 -8.93
C ILE A 358 1.48 1.52 -10.17
N GLY A 359 1.21 2.73 -10.68
CA GLY A 359 1.98 3.35 -11.74
C GLY A 359 1.45 3.14 -13.16
N SER A 360 0.20 2.73 -13.30
CA SER A 360 -0.49 2.71 -14.59
C SER A 360 -0.64 4.12 -15.16
N TYR A 361 -0.77 4.23 -16.47
CA TYR A 361 -0.87 5.51 -17.18
C TYR A 361 0.32 6.45 -16.88
N PRO A 362 1.56 5.98 -17.01
CA PRO A 362 2.71 6.57 -16.32
C PRO A 362 2.97 8.01 -16.71
N GLN A 363 2.83 8.36 -18.00
CA GLN A 363 3.11 9.73 -18.43
C GLN A 363 2.08 10.71 -17.88
N HIS A 364 0.80 10.40 -17.98
CA HIS A 364 -0.27 11.24 -17.45
C HIS A 364 -0.14 11.39 -15.94
N PHE A 365 0.09 10.28 -15.24
CA PHE A 365 0.28 10.28 -13.80
C PHE A 365 1.52 11.07 -13.35
N LEU A 366 2.65 10.87 -14.02
CA LEU A 366 3.90 11.56 -13.70
C LEU A 366 3.87 13.06 -14.02
N GLN A 367 3.06 13.48 -14.99
CA GLN A 367 2.86 14.90 -15.30
C GLN A 367 2.03 15.60 -14.24
N GLN A 368 0.96 14.97 -13.78
CA GLN A 368 0.01 15.56 -12.83
C GLN A 368 0.41 15.34 -11.37
N HIS A 369 1.07 14.22 -11.06
CA HIS A 369 1.28 13.76 -9.68
C HIS A 369 2.70 13.25 -9.45
N ASN A 370 3.39 13.81 -8.48
CA ASN A 370 4.64 13.27 -7.95
C ASN A 370 4.35 12.59 -6.60
N VAL A 371 3.95 11.32 -6.65
CA VAL A 371 3.36 10.59 -5.52
C VAL A 371 4.35 10.20 -4.45
N LEU A 372 5.58 9.85 -4.83
CA LEU A 372 6.52 9.22 -3.90
C LEU A 372 7.21 10.19 -2.95
N ILE A 373 7.26 11.46 -3.27
CA ILE A 373 7.94 12.44 -2.43
C ILE A 373 6.96 13.18 -1.53
N GLY A 374 5.65 13.18 -1.83
CA GLY A 374 4.60 13.76 -0.99
C GLY A 374 4.74 15.27 -0.70
N LEU A 375 5.69 15.94 -1.33
CA LEU A 375 6.07 17.33 -1.07
C LEU A 375 5.46 18.33 -2.08
N ARG A 376 4.63 17.87 -2.99
CA ARG A 376 3.93 18.71 -3.95
C ARG A 376 2.44 18.67 -3.67
N LYS A 377 1.79 19.83 -3.75
CA LYS A 377 0.33 19.91 -3.71
C LYS A 377 -0.26 18.96 -4.74
N GLN A 378 -1.17 18.11 -4.30
CA GLN A 378 -1.87 17.16 -5.15
C GLN A 378 -3.09 17.86 -5.77
N GLU A 379 -3.34 17.52 -7.03
CA GLU A 379 -4.53 17.98 -7.76
C GLU A 379 -5.37 16.75 -8.13
N PRO A 380 -6.69 16.88 -8.27
CA PRO A 380 -7.55 15.78 -8.68
C PRO A 380 -7.09 15.17 -9.99
N PHE A 381 -6.92 13.84 -10.03
CA PHE A 381 -6.62 13.13 -11.27
C PHE A 381 -7.75 13.34 -12.28
N GLU A 382 -7.41 13.84 -13.46
CA GLU A 382 -8.38 14.17 -14.48
C GLU A 382 -8.73 12.97 -15.37
N ILE A 383 -9.85 12.31 -15.05
CA ILE A 383 -10.38 11.15 -15.82
C ILE A 383 -10.61 11.53 -17.28
N LYS A 384 -11.16 12.71 -17.55
CA LYS A 384 -11.40 13.21 -18.92
C LYS A 384 -10.11 13.29 -19.74
N THR A 385 -9.05 13.78 -19.14
CA THR A 385 -7.73 13.87 -19.80
C THR A 385 -7.14 12.49 -20.04
N ALA A 386 -7.24 11.57 -19.07
CA ALA A 386 -6.79 10.19 -19.23
C ALA A 386 -7.55 9.48 -20.37
N GLN A 387 -8.88 9.64 -20.44
CA GLN A 387 -9.69 9.07 -21.52
C GLN A 387 -9.35 9.64 -22.90
N LYS A 388 -8.91 10.89 -22.96
CA LYS A 388 -8.55 11.53 -24.22
C LYS A 388 -7.18 11.08 -24.74
N TYR A 389 -6.22 10.85 -23.86
CA TYR A 389 -4.81 10.78 -24.21
C TYR A 389 -4.11 9.48 -23.83
N SER A 390 -4.64 8.67 -22.92
CA SER A 390 -3.99 7.43 -22.49
C SER A 390 -4.61 6.21 -23.15
N VAL A 391 -3.83 5.52 -23.97
CA VAL A 391 -4.20 4.24 -24.58
C VAL A 391 -4.37 3.17 -23.51
N TYR A 392 -3.50 3.15 -22.50
CA TYR A 392 -3.58 2.20 -21.40
C TYR A 392 -4.82 2.43 -20.53
N TRP A 393 -5.23 3.69 -20.31
CA TRP A 393 -6.52 3.95 -19.64
C TRP A 393 -7.68 3.33 -20.40
N LEU A 394 -7.78 3.60 -21.70
CA LEU A 394 -8.88 3.12 -22.51
C LEU A 394 -8.92 1.59 -22.59
N ALA A 395 -7.78 0.95 -22.76
CA ALA A 395 -7.67 -0.51 -22.75
C ALA A 395 -8.08 -1.11 -21.39
N THR A 396 -7.60 -0.53 -20.30
CA THR A 396 -7.94 -0.98 -18.94
C THR A 396 -9.43 -0.81 -18.65
N GLN A 397 -10.00 0.34 -19.01
CA GLN A 397 -11.40 0.64 -18.80
C GLN A 397 -12.33 -0.40 -19.44
N GLN A 398 -11.95 -0.96 -20.60
CA GLN A 398 -12.71 -2.01 -21.27
C GLN A 398 -12.61 -3.35 -20.52
N LYS A 399 -11.40 -3.71 -20.08
CA LYS A 399 -11.10 -4.99 -19.40
C LYS A 399 -11.74 -5.12 -18.02
N PHE A 400 -11.91 -4.01 -17.32
CA PHE A 400 -12.31 -4.04 -15.90
C PHE A 400 -13.74 -4.49 -15.64
N LEU A 401 -14.63 -4.40 -16.62
CA LEU A 401 -15.96 -4.99 -16.49
C LEU A 401 -15.86 -6.52 -16.35
N ASN A 402 -14.91 -7.14 -17.04
CA ASN A 402 -14.66 -8.57 -16.95
C ASN A 402 -13.98 -8.95 -15.64
N VAL A 403 -13.09 -8.11 -15.11
CA VAL A 403 -12.54 -8.28 -13.75
C VAL A 403 -13.65 -8.25 -12.69
N GLY A 404 -14.62 -7.33 -12.81
CA GLY A 404 -15.78 -7.29 -11.92
C GLY A 404 -16.64 -8.57 -11.99
N LYS A 405 -16.82 -9.14 -13.19
CA LYS A 405 -17.51 -10.43 -13.38
C LYS A 405 -16.73 -11.58 -12.71
N PHE A 406 -15.42 -11.63 -12.89
CA PHE A 406 -14.56 -12.60 -12.21
C PHE A 406 -14.70 -12.51 -10.69
N PHE A 407 -14.63 -11.31 -10.11
CA PHE A 407 -14.78 -11.11 -8.67
C PHE A 407 -16.14 -11.60 -8.15
N ALA A 408 -17.20 -11.43 -8.92
CA ALA A 408 -18.52 -11.91 -8.53
C ALA A 408 -18.63 -13.46 -8.46
N ARG A 409 -17.67 -14.19 -9.03
CA ARG A 409 -17.58 -15.66 -8.97
C ARG A 409 -16.78 -16.19 -7.78
N LEU A 410 -15.96 -15.36 -7.17
CA LEU A 410 -15.08 -15.77 -6.08
C LEU A 410 -15.90 -16.21 -4.86
N LYS A 411 -15.41 -17.26 -4.21
CA LYS A 411 -15.99 -17.82 -2.99
C LYS A 411 -15.07 -17.56 -1.81
N SER A 412 -15.66 -17.42 -0.63
CA SER A 412 -14.92 -17.34 0.64
C SER A 412 -14.27 -18.69 0.98
N TYR A 413 -13.25 -18.62 1.84
CA TYR A 413 -12.52 -19.79 2.34
C TYR A 413 -12.98 -20.11 3.75
N ARG A 414 -13.62 -21.26 3.94
CA ARG A 414 -14.05 -21.73 5.26
C ARG A 414 -12.96 -22.58 5.90
N LEU A 415 -12.73 -22.41 7.19
CA LEU A 415 -11.73 -23.20 7.91
C LEU A 415 -12.09 -24.68 7.90
N GLU A 416 -13.38 -25.04 8.00
CA GLU A 416 -13.86 -26.41 7.97
C GLU A 416 -13.52 -27.16 6.67
N ASP A 417 -13.33 -26.43 5.57
CA ASP A 417 -12.98 -26.99 4.24
C ASP A 417 -11.46 -27.06 4.01
N ALA A 418 -10.66 -26.48 4.89
CA ALA A 418 -9.21 -26.48 4.80
C ALA A 418 -8.61 -27.78 5.37
N PRO A 419 -7.44 -28.25 4.88
CA PRO A 419 -6.81 -29.47 5.39
C PRO A 419 -6.57 -29.45 6.90
N GLY A 420 -7.23 -30.34 7.66
CA GLY A 420 -7.18 -30.38 9.12
C GLY A 420 -7.86 -29.21 9.82
N GLY A 421 -8.52 -28.31 9.06
CA GLY A 421 -9.14 -27.09 9.60
C GLY A 421 -10.29 -27.36 10.58
N ALA A 422 -11.09 -28.40 10.33
CA ALA A 422 -12.18 -28.81 11.19
C ALA A 422 -11.73 -29.16 12.64
N ASP A 423 -10.47 -29.56 12.84
CA ASP A 423 -9.92 -29.89 14.14
C ASP A 423 -9.64 -28.67 15.02
N TYR A 424 -9.57 -27.49 14.42
CA TYR A 424 -9.43 -26.21 15.14
C TYR A 424 -10.77 -25.62 15.62
N ILE A 425 -11.89 -26.19 15.18
CA ILE A 425 -13.24 -25.73 15.55
C ILE A 425 -13.76 -26.60 16.69
N THR A 426 -14.28 -25.99 17.73
CA THR A 426 -14.87 -26.72 18.86
C THR A 426 -16.02 -27.63 18.41
N LYS A 427 -16.04 -28.85 18.96
CA LYS A 427 -17.15 -29.81 18.81
C LYS A 427 -18.21 -29.64 19.88
N ASP A 428 -17.95 -28.77 20.86
CA ASP A 428 -18.90 -28.45 21.96
C ASP A 428 -19.98 -27.48 21.44
N ALA A 429 -21.20 -28.00 21.30
CA ALA A 429 -22.32 -27.23 20.78
C ALA A 429 -22.78 -26.11 21.75
N GLU A 430 -22.55 -26.24 23.06
CA GLU A 430 -22.90 -25.21 24.06
C GLU A 430 -21.94 -24.02 23.89
N VAL A 431 -20.62 -24.27 23.77
CA VAL A 431 -19.61 -23.24 23.52
C VAL A 431 -19.90 -22.54 22.20
N MET A 432 -20.20 -23.29 21.13
CA MET A 432 -20.52 -22.72 19.82
C MET A 432 -21.78 -21.83 19.86
N ASN A 433 -22.84 -22.30 20.50
CA ASN A 433 -24.08 -21.54 20.65
C ASN A 433 -23.87 -20.28 21.51
N ARG A 434 -23.06 -20.39 22.59
CA ARG A 434 -22.71 -19.23 23.39
C ARG A 434 -21.95 -18.19 22.54
N GLY A 435 -20.96 -18.63 21.73
CA GLY A 435 -20.22 -17.77 20.83
C GLY A 435 -21.11 -17.03 19.82
N LYS A 436 -22.10 -17.71 19.24
CA LYS A 436 -23.12 -17.11 18.37
C LYS A 436 -23.93 -16.03 19.10
N ILE A 437 -24.38 -16.29 20.32
CA ILE A 437 -25.15 -15.32 21.10
C ILE A 437 -24.29 -14.12 21.49
N VAL A 438 -23.03 -14.32 21.90
CA VAL A 438 -22.11 -13.23 22.21
C VAL A 438 -21.87 -12.37 20.95
N PHE A 439 -21.70 -12.98 19.78
CA PHE A 439 -21.60 -12.27 18.51
C PHE A 439 -22.85 -11.44 18.21
N ALA A 440 -24.04 -12.03 18.38
CA ALA A 440 -25.33 -11.36 18.18
C ALA A 440 -25.47 -10.09 19.05
N GLU A 441 -25.03 -10.17 20.28
CA GLU A 441 -25.18 -9.11 21.27
C GLU A 441 -24.16 -7.97 21.14
N ASN A 442 -22.97 -8.25 20.60
CA ASN A 442 -21.84 -7.33 20.69
C ASN A 442 -21.21 -6.95 19.33
N CYS A 443 -21.47 -7.73 18.27
CA CYS A 443 -20.76 -7.59 17.00
C CYS A 443 -21.69 -7.45 15.79
N ALA A 444 -22.85 -8.13 15.81
CA ALA A 444 -23.70 -8.31 14.65
C ALA A 444 -24.26 -7.00 14.07
N THR A 445 -24.48 -5.98 14.90
CA THR A 445 -24.94 -4.65 14.45
C THR A 445 -24.07 -4.06 13.32
N CYS A 446 -22.75 -4.23 13.43
CA CYS A 446 -21.82 -3.79 12.40
C CYS A 446 -21.34 -4.96 11.53
N HIS A 447 -21.11 -6.14 12.13
CA HIS A 447 -20.53 -7.29 11.45
C HIS A 447 -21.58 -8.31 10.98
N SER A 448 -22.72 -7.84 10.47
CA SER A 448 -23.69 -8.65 9.72
C SER A 448 -24.32 -7.83 8.61
N SER A 449 -24.47 -8.44 7.43
CA SER A 449 -25.26 -7.83 6.34
C SER A 449 -26.78 -8.13 6.50
N LYS A 450 -27.12 -9.12 7.30
CA LYS A 450 -28.52 -9.37 7.68
C LYS A 450 -28.86 -8.44 8.82
N GLN A 451 -29.77 -7.50 8.55
CA GLN A 451 -30.18 -6.47 9.52
C GLN A 451 -31.64 -6.67 9.94
N PRO A 452 -32.02 -6.27 11.15
CA PRO A 452 -33.41 -6.38 11.61
C PRO A 452 -34.34 -5.50 10.78
N PRO A 453 -35.60 -5.92 10.57
CA PRO A 453 -36.62 -5.05 10.04
C PRO A 453 -36.82 -3.79 10.90
N ALA A 454 -37.23 -2.70 10.26
CA ALA A 454 -37.47 -1.46 10.98
C ALA A 454 -38.53 -1.62 12.10
N GLY A 455 -38.16 -1.20 13.32
CA GLY A 455 -39.03 -1.26 14.50
C GLY A 455 -38.92 -2.53 15.34
N GLU A 456 -38.13 -3.52 14.94
CA GLU A 456 -37.82 -4.67 15.79
C GLU A 456 -36.70 -4.34 16.77
N ASP A 457 -36.70 -5.02 17.93
CA ASP A 457 -35.58 -4.98 18.87
C ASP A 457 -34.37 -5.67 18.23
N GLU A 458 -33.33 -4.90 17.99
CA GLU A 458 -32.14 -5.32 17.26
C GLU A 458 -31.46 -6.53 17.91
N ILE A 459 -31.20 -6.48 19.23
CA ILE A 459 -30.48 -7.55 19.91
C ILE A 459 -31.34 -8.81 19.99
N ALA A 460 -32.62 -8.67 20.28
CA ALA A 460 -33.54 -9.81 20.33
C ALA A 460 -33.69 -10.48 18.95
N TRP A 461 -33.66 -9.69 17.88
CA TRP A 461 -33.69 -10.21 16.51
C TRP A 461 -32.41 -10.97 16.20
N PHE A 462 -31.23 -10.40 16.45
CA PHE A 462 -29.95 -11.04 16.17
C PHE A 462 -29.76 -12.34 16.97
N ARG A 463 -30.18 -12.38 18.21
CA ARG A 463 -30.14 -13.62 19.06
C ARG A 463 -30.91 -14.78 18.44
N LYS A 464 -32.01 -14.51 17.76
CA LYS A 464 -32.79 -15.52 17.03
C LYS A 464 -32.15 -15.87 15.69
N GLU A 465 -31.70 -14.85 14.96
CA GLU A 465 -31.20 -15.00 13.59
C GLU A 465 -29.87 -15.78 13.55
N VAL A 466 -28.94 -15.50 14.49
CA VAL A 466 -27.61 -16.13 14.53
C VAL A 466 -27.66 -17.65 14.78
N LEU A 467 -28.74 -18.14 15.39
CA LEU A 467 -28.95 -19.57 15.67
C LEU A 467 -29.48 -20.35 14.45
N LYS A 468 -29.99 -19.68 13.44
CA LYS A 468 -30.47 -20.32 12.21
C LYS A 468 -29.30 -20.95 11.44
N SER A 469 -29.51 -22.13 10.86
CA SER A 469 -28.51 -22.83 10.06
C SER A 469 -28.02 -22.04 8.85
N ASN A 470 -28.91 -21.20 8.29
CA ASN A 470 -28.63 -20.37 7.11
C ASN A 470 -28.17 -18.94 7.48
N PHE A 471 -27.79 -18.67 8.72
CA PHE A 471 -27.31 -17.33 9.11
C PHE A 471 -26.05 -16.91 8.34
N ARG A 472 -25.16 -17.87 8.05
CA ARG A 472 -23.93 -17.62 7.30
C ARG A 472 -24.17 -17.49 5.79
N ASP A 473 -25.30 -17.98 5.26
CA ASP A 473 -25.60 -17.96 3.84
C ASP A 473 -25.90 -16.51 3.39
N ASP A 474 -25.26 -16.06 2.34
CA ASP A 474 -25.35 -14.69 1.80
C ASP A 474 -25.05 -13.57 2.81
N ASN A 475 -24.54 -13.91 3.99
CA ASN A 475 -24.08 -12.93 4.97
C ASN A 475 -22.60 -12.60 4.71
N PHE A 476 -22.32 -11.37 4.31
CA PHE A 476 -20.95 -10.93 4.10
C PHE A 476 -20.29 -10.34 5.35
N PHE A 477 -20.89 -10.55 6.53
CA PHE A 477 -20.34 -10.22 7.84
C PHE A 477 -19.77 -8.80 7.96
N SER A 478 -20.49 -7.86 7.37
CA SER A 478 -20.28 -6.41 7.43
C SER A 478 -21.59 -5.74 7.06
N ASP A 479 -21.87 -4.56 7.59
CA ASP A 479 -22.96 -3.72 7.12
C ASP A 479 -22.51 -2.75 6.01
N ASP A 480 -21.22 -2.80 5.62
CA ASP A 480 -20.53 -1.95 4.64
C ASP A 480 -20.67 -0.43 4.92
N LYS A 481 -21.20 -0.02 6.07
CA LYS A 481 -21.39 1.39 6.43
C LYS A 481 -20.09 2.04 6.89
N ARG A 482 -20.05 3.36 6.69
CA ARG A 482 -18.96 4.21 7.17
C ARG A 482 -19.25 4.70 8.59
N TYR A 483 -18.29 4.55 9.47
CA TYR A 483 -18.35 5.02 10.85
C TYR A 483 -17.22 5.99 11.17
N PRO A 484 -17.48 7.06 11.94
CA PRO A 484 -16.44 7.96 12.38
C PRO A 484 -15.48 7.27 13.35
N ILE A 485 -14.19 7.57 13.22
CA ILE A 485 -13.14 6.98 14.06
C ILE A 485 -13.35 7.30 15.55
N THR A 486 -14.01 8.41 15.89
CA THR A 486 -14.40 8.76 17.25
C THR A 486 -15.35 7.76 17.88
N ARG A 487 -16.15 7.03 17.09
CA ARG A 487 -17.00 5.92 17.56
C ARG A 487 -16.23 4.62 17.67
N ILE A 488 -15.37 4.32 16.69
CA ILE A 488 -14.67 3.02 16.61
C ILE A 488 -13.47 2.98 17.54
N GLN A 489 -12.71 4.08 17.66
CA GLN A 489 -11.52 4.24 18.50
C GLN A 489 -10.40 3.22 18.20
N THR A 490 -10.26 2.79 16.95
CA THR A 490 -9.13 2.00 16.44
C THR A 490 -7.99 2.90 15.95
N ASN A 491 -6.87 2.34 15.49
CA ASN A 491 -5.80 3.11 14.84
C ASN A 491 -6.38 3.97 13.70
N ALA A 492 -6.08 5.26 13.71
CA ALA A 492 -6.66 6.23 12.78
C ALA A 492 -5.78 6.50 11.55
N ALA A 493 -4.62 5.85 11.42
CA ALA A 493 -3.63 6.19 10.39
C ALA A 493 -4.22 6.20 8.98
N ARG A 494 -4.97 5.17 8.60
CA ARG A 494 -5.58 5.09 7.26
C ARG A 494 -6.70 6.11 7.06
N ALA A 495 -7.52 6.30 8.07
CA ALA A 495 -8.64 7.25 8.03
C ALA A 495 -8.16 8.71 7.95
N CYS A 496 -7.08 9.05 8.68
CA CYS A 496 -6.42 10.35 8.60
C CYS A 496 -5.63 10.52 7.30
N GLY A 497 -4.98 9.45 6.84
CA GLY A 497 -4.07 9.45 5.70
C GLY A 497 -4.74 9.41 4.33
N THR A 498 -6.08 9.37 4.24
CA THR A 498 -6.78 9.32 2.96
C THR A 498 -6.49 10.53 2.07
N ASN A 499 -6.35 10.28 0.77
CA ASN A 499 -6.28 11.32 -0.27
C ASN A 499 -7.58 11.39 -1.10
N ALA A 500 -8.57 10.56 -0.78
CA ALA A 500 -9.86 10.51 -1.48
C ALA A 500 -10.81 11.58 -0.95
N MET A 501 -10.37 12.82 -0.92
CA MET A 501 -11.10 13.97 -0.41
C MET A 501 -11.31 15.02 -1.52
N ARG A 502 -12.17 15.99 -1.23
CA ARG A 502 -12.39 17.11 -2.14
C ARG A 502 -11.07 17.85 -2.41
N GLY A 503 -10.75 18.03 -3.69
CA GLY A 503 -9.54 18.72 -4.15
C GLY A 503 -8.24 17.89 -4.10
N HIS A 504 -8.26 16.67 -3.57
CA HIS A 504 -7.11 15.76 -3.54
C HIS A 504 -7.08 14.83 -4.75
N ILE A 505 -5.98 14.08 -4.91
CA ILE A 505 -5.70 13.28 -6.10
C ILE A 505 -6.85 12.34 -6.50
N TRP A 506 -7.54 11.73 -5.55
CA TRP A 506 -8.62 10.78 -5.81
C TRP A 506 -10.03 11.39 -5.73
N ALA A 507 -10.16 12.71 -5.67
CA ALA A 507 -11.46 13.37 -5.58
C ALA A 507 -12.44 12.96 -6.69
N ASN A 508 -11.93 12.71 -7.90
CA ASN A 508 -12.75 12.26 -9.04
C ASN A 508 -13.09 10.76 -9.04
N PHE A 509 -12.59 10.01 -8.06
CA PHE A 509 -12.93 8.61 -7.78
C PHE A 509 -13.74 8.45 -6.49
N SER A 510 -14.28 9.54 -5.96
CA SER A 510 -15.08 9.53 -4.74
C SER A 510 -16.41 10.25 -4.98
N SER A 511 -17.47 9.77 -4.33
CA SER A 511 -18.80 10.38 -4.42
C SER A 511 -18.83 11.76 -3.79
N ASP A 512 -19.85 12.54 -4.12
CA ASP A 512 -20.14 13.78 -3.41
C ASP A 512 -20.60 13.51 -1.99
N THR A 513 -21.30 12.39 -1.75
CA THR A 513 -21.68 11.94 -0.41
C THR A 513 -20.43 11.82 0.48
N TYR A 514 -19.39 11.09 0.03
CA TYR A 514 -18.13 10.98 0.77
C TYR A 514 -17.41 12.31 0.94
N LYS A 515 -17.26 13.08 -0.13
CA LYS A 515 -16.57 14.38 -0.12
C LYS A 515 -17.28 15.46 0.72
N ASN A 516 -18.53 15.23 1.10
CA ASN A 516 -19.33 16.13 1.95
C ASN A 516 -19.51 15.59 3.37
N LEU A 517 -18.84 14.49 3.74
CA LEU A 517 -18.88 13.99 5.12
C LEU A 517 -18.43 15.08 6.10
N PRO A 518 -19.14 15.23 7.23
CA PRO A 518 -18.77 16.19 8.26
C PRO A 518 -17.44 15.81 8.92
N SER A 519 -16.81 16.77 9.61
CA SER A 519 -15.68 16.47 10.49
C SER A 519 -16.11 15.50 11.58
N VAL A 520 -15.27 14.51 11.87
CA VAL A 520 -15.47 13.58 13.00
C VAL A 520 -15.11 14.21 14.36
N GLY A 521 -14.70 15.49 14.38
CA GLY A 521 -14.29 16.18 15.59
C GLY A 521 -12.81 15.98 15.92
N ALA A 522 -12.46 15.95 17.20
CA ALA A 522 -11.13 15.69 17.68
C ALA A 522 -10.94 14.21 18.00
N ILE A 523 -9.82 13.65 17.59
CA ILE A 523 -9.38 12.30 17.95
C ILE A 523 -8.25 12.37 18.98
N LYS A 524 -8.13 11.36 19.84
CA LYS A 524 -7.00 11.22 20.75
C LYS A 524 -5.86 10.49 20.08
N VAL A 525 -4.70 11.13 20.02
CA VAL A 525 -3.47 10.57 19.49
C VAL A 525 -2.37 10.65 20.53
N TRP A 526 -1.48 9.67 20.55
CA TRP A 526 -0.36 9.65 21.47
C TRP A 526 0.85 10.34 20.86
N ASN A 527 1.38 11.31 21.60
CA ASN A 527 2.61 12.02 21.22
C ASN A 527 3.83 11.26 21.79
N PRO A 528 4.67 10.66 20.94
CA PRO A 528 5.83 9.86 21.38
C PRO A 528 6.97 10.69 21.95
N TYR A 529 6.91 12.01 21.88
CA TYR A 529 7.90 12.90 22.49
C TYR A 529 7.52 13.33 23.91
N THR A 530 6.24 13.57 24.17
CA THR A 530 5.77 13.98 25.50
C THR A 530 5.27 12.82 26.35
N ASP A 531 5.04 11.65 25.73
CA ASP A 531 4.43 10.47 26.35
C ASP A 531 2.99 10.75 26.86
N GLU A 532 2.26 11.61 26.14
CA GLU A 532 0.92 12.04 26.52
C GLU A 532 -0.05 11.87 25.34
N MET A 533 -1.32 11.60 25.70
CA MET A 533 -2.43 11.66 24.73
C MET A 533 -2.82 13.12 24.52
N GLN A 534 -2.95 13.52 23.26
CA GLN A 534 -3.39 14.87 22.92
C GLN A 534 -4.48 14.86 21.85
N ASP A 535 -5.24 15.94 21.78
CA ASP A 535 -6.27 16.10 20.78
C ASP A 535 -5.68 16.48 19.43
N PHE A 536 -6.17 15.81 18.39
CA PHE A 536 -5.92 16.16 17.00
C PHE A 536 -7.26 16.43 16.31
N LYS A 537 -7.46 17.66 15.85
CA LYS A 537 -8.70 18.10 15.21
C LYS A 537 -8.71 17.63 13.76
N MET A 538 -9.75 16.87 13.40
CA MET A 538 -9.98 16.41 12.03
C MET A 538 -10.74 17.44 11.24
N GLU A 539 -10.41 17.56 9.95
CA GLU A 539 -11.16 18.37 8.99
C GLU A 539 -12.34 17.58 8.41
N GLY A 540 -13.34 18.27 7.89
CA GLY A 540 -14.42 17.65 7.13
C GLY A 540 -14.01 17.37 5.68
N GLY A 541 -14.84 16.64 4.95
CA GLY A 541 -14.63 16.40 3.52
C GLY A 541 -14.05 15.02 3.17
N GLY A 542 -14.18 14.03 4.07
CA GLY A 542 -13.82 12.65 3.85
C GLY A 542 -12.93 11.99 4.90
N PRO A 543 -11.89 12.66 5.47
CA PRO A 543 -11.01 12.00 6.43
C PRO A 543 -11.71 11.66 7.75
N GLY A 544 -11.21 10.62 8.43
CA GLY A 544 -11.67 10.23 9.75
C GLY A 544 -12.75 9.15 9.78
N TYR A 545 -13.04 8.48 8.67
CA TYR A 545 -14.05 7.43 8.60
C TYR A 545 -13.41 6.08 8.25
N TYR A 546 -14.04 5.01 8.74
CA TYR A 546 -13.79 3.63 8.34
C TYR A 546 -15.08 2.94 7.93
N ARG A 547 -14.97 2.10 6.91
CA ARG A 547 -15.98 1.10 6.57
C ARG A 547 -15.82 -0.11 7.50
N THR A 548 -16.93 -0.74 7.90
CA THR A 548 -16.89 -1.99 8.66
C THR A 548 -16.15 -3.07 7.86
N ALA A 549 -15.15 -3.69 8.45
CA ALA A 549 -14.42 -4.80 7.82
C ALA A 549 -15.30 -6.05 7.75
N SER A 550 -15.27 -6.74 6.62
CA SER A 550 -15.92 -8.06 6.50
C SER A 550 -15.16 -9.11 7.31
N LEU A 551 -15.87 -9.97 8.02
CA LEU A 551 -15.29 -11.09 8.76
C LEU A 551 -15.25 -12.38 7.94
N ILE A 552 -15.62 -12.35 6.64
CA ILE A 552 -15.49 -13.53 5.76
C ILE A 552 -14.04 -13.99 5.76
N SER A 553 -13.82 -15.29 5.97
CA SER A 553 -12.50 -15.91 6.00
C SER A 553 -11.52 -15.24 6.99
N VAL A 554 -12.03 -14.68 8.09
CA VAL A 554 -11.21 -13.94 9.07
C VAL A 554 -10.09 -14.79 9.66
N TRP A 555 -10.30 -16.11 9.78
CA TRP A 555 -9.30 -17.07 10.25
C TRP A 555 -8.03 -17.09 9.40
N SER A 556 -8.14 -16.79 8.11
CA SER A 556 -7.02 -16.80 7.17
C SER A 556 -6.44 -15.41 6.89
N SER A 557 -7.00 -14.35 7.49
CA SER A 557 -6.65 -12.97 7.14
C SER A 557 -5.79 -12.24 8.18
N ALA A 558 -5.40 -12.92 9.25
CA ALA A 558 -4.47 -12.35 10.24
C ALA A 558 -3.02 -12.27 9.69
N PRO A 559 -2.21 -11.30 10.16
CA PRO A 559 -2.47 -10.27 11.16
C PRO A 559 -3.57 -9.28 10.76
N LEU A 560 -4.25 -8.71 11.75
CA LEU A 560 -5.43 -7.87 11.53
C LEU A 560 -5.08 -6.37 11.45
N LEU A 561 -6.09 -5.55 11.26
CA LEU A 561 -6.10 -4.13 10.94
C LEU A 561 -5.65 -3.83 9.50
N HIS A 562 -5.84 -2.57 9.10
CA HIS A 562 -5.47 -2.08 7.76
C HIS A 562 -3.95 -2.09 7.49
N ASN A 563 -3.14 -2.13 8.54
CA ASN A 563 -1.67 -2.10 8.49
C ASN A 563 -1.01 -3.44 8.87
N ASN A 564 -1.79 -4.50 9.16
CA ASN A 564 -1.33 -5.82 9.64
C ASN A 564 -0.50 -5.78 10.94
N LEU A 565 -0.71 -4.80 11.81
CA LEU A 565 0.07 -4.66 13.04
C LEU A 565 -0.58 -5.32 14.27
N LEU A 566 -1.82 -5.79 14.17
CA LEU A 566 -2.47 -6.50 15.26
C LEU A 566 -2.36 -8.02 15.07
N GLY A 567 -1.39 -8.61 15.72
CA GLY A 567 -1.14 -10.04 15.69
C GLY A 567 0.28 -10.41 15.27
N LYS A 568 0.56 -11.70 15.34
CA LYS A 568 1.86 -12.26 14.96
C LYS A 568 1.91 -12.54 13.45
N PHE A 569 2.96 -12.06 12.80
CA PHE A 569 3.29 -12.50 11.46
C PHE A 569 4.04 -13.84 11.54
N THR A 570 3.48 -14.90 11.00
CA THR A 570 4.08 -16.24 11.03
C THR A 570 4.95 -16.53 9.80
N GLY A 571 4.65 -15.91 8.66
CA GLY A 571 5.27 -16.26 7.37
C GLY A 571 4.91 -17.67 6.88
N ASP A 572 4.05 -18.39 7.59
CA ASP A 572 3.64 -19.76 7.30
C ASP A 572 2.24 -19.77 6.66
N PRO A 573 2.10 -20.20 5.38
CA PRO A 573 0.82 -20.29 4.70
C PRO A 573 -0.02 -21.51 5.08
N SER A 574 0.50 -22.44 5.86
CA SER A 574 -0.26 -23.61 6.32
C SER A 574 -1.46 -23.22 7.17
N VAL A 575 -2.44 -24.13 7.29
CA VAL A 575 -3.60 -23.92 8.18
C VAL A 575 -3.15 -23.67 9.61
N ALA A 576 -2.13 -24.38 10.09
CA ALA A 576 -1.56 -24.21 11.42
C ALA A 576 -0.95 -22.80 11.60
N GLY A 577 -0.14 -22.33 10.64
CA GLY A 577 0.46 -20.99 10.68
C GLY A 577 -0.58 -19.87 10.64
N ARG A 578 -1.63 -20.03 9.84
CA ARG A 578 -2.75 -19.05 9.78
C ARG A 578 -3.56 -19.05 11.08
N MET A 579 -3.81 -20.23 11.68
CA MET A 579 -4.51 -20.32 12.96
C MET A 579 -3.69 -19.77 14.13
N GLU A 580 -2.38 -19.92 14.10
CA GLU A 580 -1.48 -19.26 15.06
C GLU A 580 -1.60 -17.74 14.96
N ALA A 581 -1.52 -17.19 13.76
CA ALA A 581 -1.67 -15.75 13.51
C ALA A 581 -3.05 -15.25 13.92
N PHE A 582 -4.12 -15.96 13.56
CA PHE A 582 -5.50 -15.61 13.93
C PHE A 582 -5.70 -15.61 15.45
N ASN A 583 -5.29 -16.67 16.13
CA ASN A 583 -5.47 -16.79 17.57
C ASN A 583 -4.72 -15.68 18.34
N ASP A 584 -3.51 -15.32 17.92
CA ASP A 584 -2.77 -14.22 18.51
C ASP A 584 -3.45 -12.86 18.22
N ALA A 585 -3.87 -12.62 17.00
CA ALA A 585 -4.49 -11.37 16.59
C ALA A 585 -5.84 -11.13 17.28
N ILE A 586 -6.73 -12.14 17.31
CA ILE A 586 -8.04 -12.02 17.92
C ILE A 586 -7.94 -11.93 19.45
N THR A 587 -6.95 -12.60 20.05
CA THR A 587 -6.64 -12.44 21.46
C THR A 587 -6.25 -11.01 21.78
N LYS A 588 -5.33 -10.42 21.03
CA LYS A 588 -4.92 -9.01 21.19
C LYS A 588 -6.06 -8.03 20.88
N LEU A 589 -7.00 -8.40 20.00
CA LEU A 589 -8.19 -7.58 19.76
C LEU A 589 -9.12 -7.54 20.98
N LEU A 590 -9.39 -8.68 21.61
CA LEU A 590 -10.35 -8.83 22.70
C LEU A 590 -9.75 -8.57 24.10
N TRP A 591 -8.44 -8.68 24.26
CA TRP A 591 -7.69 -8.37 25.48
C TRP A 591 -6.69 -7.25 25.22
N PRO A 592 -7.11 -5.96 25.33
CA PRO A 592 -6.26 -4.81 24.99
C PRO A 592 -4.93 -4.76 25.74
N GLU A 593 -4.90 -5.28 26.99
CA GLU A 593 -3.70 -5.35 27.82
C GLU A 593 -2.59 -6.25 27.23
N LYS A 594 -2.89 -7.05 26.20
CA LYS A 594 -1.92 -7.89 25.49
C LYS A 594 -1.34 -7.19 24.24
N ARG A 595 -1.82 -5.98 23.92
CA ARG A 595 -1.29 -5.15 22.81
C ARG A 595 0.00 -4.45 23.23
N LEU A 596 0.77 -4.00 22.27
CA LEU A 596 1.91 -3.10 22.52
C LEU A 596 1.43 -1.66 22.79
N ASP A 597 0.27 -1.30 22.22
CA ASP A 597 -0.36 0.02 22.34
C ASP A 597 0.63 1.15 22.00
N LYS A 598 0.80 2.18 22.85
CA LYS A 598 1.73 3.29 22.58
C LYS A 598 3.17 2.87 22.35
N ALA A 599 3.57 1.67 22.77
CA ALA A 599 4.89 1.10 22.51
C ALA A 599 5.07 0.58 21.08
N SER A 600 4.00 0.50 20.29
CA SER A 600 4.04 0.03 18.88
C SER A 600 4.60 1.05 17.89
N VAL A 601 4.89 2.28 18.33
CA VAL A 601 5.45 3.32 17.48
C VAL A 601 6.76 2.88 16.83
N LEU A 602 6.81 2.95 15.50
CA LEU A 602 8.00 2.60 14.72
C LEU A 602 9.09 3.65 14.89
N ARG A 603 10.29 3.19 15.23
CA ARG A 603 11.45 4.04 15.54
C ARG A 603 12.69 3.56 14.80
N THR A 604 13.63 4.49 14.54
CA THR A 604 14.95 4.12 14.02
C THR A 604 15.66 3.15 14.95
N THR A 605 16.29 2.12 14.40
CA THR A 605 16.96 1.05 15.16
C THR A 605 18.41 1.38 15.50
N GLN A 606 18.99 2.34 14.77
CA GLN A 606 20.35 2.86 14.97
C GLN A 606 20.42 4.35 14.58
N GLU A 607 21.53 5.01 14.90
CA GLU A 607 21.81 6.32 14.33
C GLU A 607 21.93 6.21 12.82
N CYS A 608 21.30 7.12 12.10
CA CYS A 608 21.29 7.10 10.64
C CYS A 608 21.40 8.51 10.04
N ARG A 609 21.52 8.57 8.71
CA ARG A 609 21.60 9.83 7.96
C ARG A 609 20.70 9.74 6.73
N LEU A 610 20.13 10.85 6.32
CA LEU A 610 19.58 10.93 4.97
C LEU A 610 20.76 10.85 3.99
N GLN A 611 20.85 9.75 3.25
CA GLN A 611 21.91 9.50 2.27
C GLN A 611 21.33 9.23 0.91
N ILE A 612 21.87 9.90 -0.10
CA ILE A 612 21.40 9.86 -1.47
C ILE A 612 22.61 9.66 -2.38
N GLN A 613 22.54 8.69 -3.30
CA GLN A 613 23.55 8.54 -4.33
C GLN A 613 23.62 9.81 -5.18
N SER A 614 24.80 10.37 -5.36
CA SER A 614 24.97 11.60 -6.15
C SER A 614 24.55 11.40 -7.59
N ALA A 615 24.69 10.19 -8.15
CA ALA A 615 24.26 9.83 -9.50
C ALA A 615 22.73 9.91 -9.69
N ALA A 616 21.94 9.72 -8.63
CA ALA A 616 20.49 9.85 -8.67
C ALA A 616 20.01 11.32 -8.69
N LEU A 617 20.87 12.29 -8.38
CA LEU A 617 20.50 13.70 -8.37
C LEU A 617 20.39 14.27 -9.80
N PRO A 618 19.46 15.21 -10.05
CA PRO A 618 19.43 16.00 -11.29
C PRO A 618 20.76 16.71 -11.54
N GLN A 619 21.17 16.82 -12.81
CA GLN A 619 22.49 17.36 -13.19
C GLN A 619 22.85 18.72 -12.53
N PRO A 620 21.95 19.72 -12.46
CA PRO A 620 22.28 20.98 -11.79
C PRO A 620 22.62 20.78 -10.30
N LEU A 621 21.85 19.92 -9.60
CA LEU A 621 22.07 19.61 -8.19
C LEU A 621 23.31 18.75 -7.98
N ARG A 622 23.58 17.79 -8.85
CA ARG A 622 24.81 16.98 -8.83
C ARG A 622 26.04 17.87 -8.91
N THR A 623 26.04 18.84 -9.82
CA THR A 623 27.14 19.80 -9.97
C THR A 623 27.32 20.68 -8.73
N LEU A 624 26.21 21.23 -8.23
CA LEU A 624 26.22 22.09 -7.02
C LEU A 624 26.69 21.36 -5.77
N LEU A 625 26.28 20.09 -5.59
CA LEU A 625 26.57 19.29 -4.41
C LEU A 625 27.84 18.44 -4.52
N LYS A 626 28.50 18.44 -5.65
CA LYS A 626 29.76 17.70 -5.84
C LYS A 626 30.80 17.91 -4.76
N PRO A 627 31.04 19.14 -4.26
CA PRO A 627 32.00 19.37 -3.15
C PRO A 627 31.53 18.80 -1.78
N LEU A 628 30.26 18.39 -1.67
CA LEU A 628 29.64 17.85 -0.45
C LEU A 628 29.34 16.36 -0.57
N THR A 629 29.72 15.74 -1.68
CA THR A 629 29.59 14.31 -1.92
C THR A 629 30.79 13.59 -1.32
N ASP A 630 30.51 12.55 -0.55
CA ASP A 630 31.57 11.74 0.07
C ASP A 630 32.31 10.89 -0.98
N PRO A 631 33.52 10.38 -0.66
CA PRO A 631 34.30 9.58 -1.62
C PRO A 631 33.58 8.34 -2.16
N ASP A 632 32.63 7.78 -1.41
CA ASP A 632 31.80 6.64 -1.82
C ASP A 632 30.62 7.03 -2.73
N GLY A 633 30.55 8.29 -3.16
CA GLY A 633 29.54 8.79 -4.08
C GLY A 633 28.20 9.14 -3.45
N TYR A 634 28.11 9.19 -2.12
CA TYR A 634 26.87 9.57 -1.44
C TYR A 634 26.91 11.02 -0.95
N PHE A 635 25.79 11.68 -1.08
CA PHE A 635 25.48 12.94 -0.41
C PHE A 635 24.71 12.64 0.88
N ARG A 636 25.25 13.06 2.03
CA ARG A 636 24.69 12.78 3.35
C ARG A 636 24.30 14.04 4.10
N ILE A 637 23.14 14.01 4.75
CA ILE A 637 22.63 15.12 5.58
C ILE A 637 22.29 14.62 6.97
N GLY A 638 22.66 15.41 7.96
CA GLY A 638 22.21 15.28 9.35
C GLY A 638 22.81 14.09 10.08
N MET A 639 22.40 13.99 11.31
CA MET A 639 22.49 12.84 12.20
C MET A 639 21.08 12.66 12.76
N ILE A 640 20.45 11.54 12.49
CA ILE A 640 19.13 11.17 13.00
C ILE A 640 19.39 10.14 14.09
N PRO A 641 19.07 10.43 15.35
CA PRO A 641 19.39 9.52 16.46
C PRO A 641 18.57 8.22 16.38
N LYS A 642 19.13 7.17 16.94
CA LYS A 642 18.40 5.95 17.30
C LYS A 642 17.18 6.30 18.15
N GLY A 643 16.07 5.57 17.96
CA GLY A 643 14.83 5.79 18.69
C GLY A 643 13.97 6.95 18.17
N THR A 644 14.33 7.58 17.04
CA THR A 644 13.52 8.64 16.44
C THR A 644 12.26 8.06 15.84
N PRO A 645 11.05 8.60 16.16
CA PRO A 645 9.79 8.17 15.56
C PRO A 645 9.78 8.44 14.06
N ILE A 646 9.68 7.40 13.26
CA ILE A 646 9.83 7.49 11.79
C ILE A 646 8.64 8.16 11.16
N ASN A 647 7.41 7.84 11.60
CA ASN A 647 6.19 8.34 11.01
C ASN A 647 6.10 9.87 11.03
N LEU A 648 6.60 10.52 12.08
CA LEU A 648 6.61 11.98 12.14
C LEU A 648 7.55 12.62 11.11
N LEU A 649 8.65 11.97 10.75
CA LEU A 649 9.56 12.46 9.71
C LEU A 649 9.09 12.13 8.30
N ALA A 650 8.47 10.95 8.12
CA ALA A 650 8.06 10.45 6.82
C ALA A 650 6.68 10.96 6.37
N ASN A 651 5.88 11.49 7.28
CA ASN A 651 4.45 11.74 7.09
C ASN A 651 4.08 13.24 7.14
N ILE A 652 4.95 14.07 6.56
CA ILE A 652 4.68 15.50 6.42
C ILE A 652 3.52 15.71 5.46
N ASN A 653 2.51 16.48 5.87
CA ASN A 653 1.37 16.84 5.03
C ASN A 653 1.80 17.83 3.94
N PRO A 654 1.69 17.47 2.64
CA PRO A 654 2.06 18.37 1.53
C PRO A 654 1.14 19.59 1.41
N GLU A 655 -0.04 19.55 2.00
CA GLU A 655 -1.01 20.66 2.03
C GLU A 655 -0.75 21.68 3.17
N THR A 656 0.25 21.43 3.99
CA THR A 656 0.63 22.33 5.10
C THR A 656 1.04 23.72 4.57
N ASP A 657 0.68 24.77 5.32
CA ASP A 657 1.12 26.13 5.01
C ASP A 657 2.65 26.17 4.83
N PRO A 658 3.15 26.69 3.71
CA PRO A 658 4.59 26.81 3.47
C PRO A 658 5.36 27.49 4.59
N LYS A 659 4.70 28.41 5.35
CA LYS A 659 5.32 29.06 6.52
C LYS A 659 5.65 28.07 7.63
N ASP A 660 4.78 27.09 7.88
CA ASP A 660 5.01 26.06 8.90
C ASP A 660 6.14 25.10 8.47
N LEU A 661 6.22 24.76 7.18
CA LEU A 661 7.33 23.96 6.65
C LEU A 661 8.68 24.72 6.77
N VAL A 662 8.70 26.00 6.46
CA VAL A 662 9.90 26.85 6.65
C VAL A 662 10.27 26.94 8.14
N ALA A 663 9.28 27.11 9.02
CA ALA A 663 9.52 27.12 10.47
C ALA A 663 10.11 25.80 10.96
N LEU A 664 9.59 24.64 10.50
CA LEU A 664 10.16 23.33 10.79
C LEU A 664 11.60 23.21 10.31
N CYS A 665 11.90 23.64 9.08
CA CYS A 665 13.26 23.62 8.55
C CYS A 665 14.24 24.46 9.37
N LEU A 666 13.83 25.63 9.83
CA LEU A 666 14.66 26.49 10.69
C LEU A 666 14.92 25.85 12.05
N LYS A 667 13.90 25.21 12.65
CA LYS A 667 14.04 24.46 13.91
C LYS A 667 14.97 23.26 13.77
N LEU A 668 14.80 22.45 12.72
CA LEU A 668 15.72 21.34 12.41
C LEU A 668 17.15 21.81 12.25
N LYS A 669 17.35 22.93 11.54
CA LYS A 669 18.69 23.52 11.36
C LYS A 669 19.30 23.94 12.70
N LYS A 670 18.52 24.62 13.55
CA LYS A 670 18.99 25.05 14.89
C LYS A 670 19.35 23.84 15.73
N ALA A 671 18.48 22.85 15.82
CA ALA A 671 18.70 21.62 16.58
C ALA A 671 19.94 20.86 16.12
N PHE A 672 20.11 20.62 14.82
CA PHE A 672 21.30 19.94 14.29
C PHE A 672 22.59 20.74 14.50
N ALA A 673 22.54 22.07 14.44
CA ALA A 673 23.68 22.91 14.75
C ALA A 673 24.08 22.80 16.23
N GLU A 674 23.10 22.81 17.13
CA GLU A 674 23.30 22.65 18.57
C GLU A 674 23.88 21.27 18.92
N ILE A 675 23.27 20.19 18.41
CA ILE A 675 23.71 18.80 18.58
C ILE A 675 25.19 18.68 18.19
N LYS A 676 25.54 19.21 17.04
CA LYS A 676 26.93 19.13 16.55
C LYS A 676 27.89 20.00 17.33
N LEU A 677 27.49 21.25 17.63
CA LEU A 677 28.37 22.21 18.34
C LEU A 677 28.71 21.74 19.75
N LYS A 678 27.72 21.17 20.43
CA LYS A 678 27.86 20.67 21.81
C LYS A 678 28.36 19.24 21.89
N ASN A 679 28.48 18.54 20.73
CA ASN A 679 28.84 17.12 20.64
C ASN A 679 27.99 16.25 21.58
N LEU A 680 26.65 16.46 21.49
CA LEU A 680 25.69 15.79 22.36
C LEU A 680 25.69 14.27 22.11
N ASP A 681 25.55 13.52 23.18
CA ASP A 681 25.30 12.07 23.11
C ASP A 681 23.89 11.75 22.57
N GLU A 682 23.55 10.46 22.43
CA GLU A 682 22.29 10.00 21.87
C GLU A 682 21.09 10.51 22.70
N ALA A 683 21.17 10.44 24.04
CA ALA A 683 20.07 10.84 24.92
C ALA A 683 19.82 12.35 24.88
N ALA A 684 20.88 13.15 24.98
CA ALA A 684 20.80 14.62 24.88
C ALA A 684 20.33 15.06 23.48
N THR A 685 20.75 14.37 22.43
CA THR A 685 20.30 14.62 21.06
C THR A 685 18.80 14.34 20.92
N ALA A 686 18.32 13.22 21.45
CA ALA A 686 16.90 12.88 21.45
C ALA A 686 16.07 13.94 22.20
N GLU A 687 16.55 14.46 23.32
CA GLU A 687 15.87 15.50 24.09
C GLU A 687 15.81 16.84 23.34
N VAL A 688 16.86 17.24 22.64
CA VAL A 688 16.85 18.45 21.78
C VAL A 688 15.83 18.29 20.64
N LEU A 689 15.79 17.13 19.98
CA LEU A 689 14.81 16.89 18.91
C LEU A 689 13.38 16.85 19.46
N LYS A 690 13.18 16.24 20.63
CA LYS A 690 11.89 16.20 21.31
C LYS A 690 11.34 17.60 21.59
N THR A 691 12.15 18.45 22.20
CA THR A 691 11.69 19.76 22.68
C THR A 691 11.63 20.81 21.56
N GLU A 692 12.64 20.87 20.70
CA GLU A 692 12.76 21.91 19.68
C GLU A 692 12.03 21.58 18.36
N VAL A 693 12.00 20.31 17.96
CA VAL A 693 11.51 19.86 16.65
C VAL A 693 10.17 19.14 16.74
N GLY A 694 9.98 18.31 17.75
CA GLY A 694 8.80 17.45 17.92
C GLY A 694 7.46 18.17 17.76
N PRO A 695 7.20 19.31 18.44
CA PRO A 695 5.95 20.04 18.31
C PRO A 695 5.67 20.55 16.89
N ALA A 696 6.72 20.94 16.16
CA ALA A 696 6.58 21.39 14.79
C ALA A 696 6.34 20.24 13.82
N LEU A 697 6.99 19.08 14.02
CA LEU A 697 6.71 17.86 13.24
C LEU A 697 5.28 17.38 13.45
N PHE A 698 4.83 17.36 14.70
CA PHE A 698 3.47 16.97 15.03
C PHE A 698 2.43 17.86 14.35
N LYS A 699 2.66 19.19 14.35
CA LYS A 699 1.78 20.17 13.70
C LYS A 699 1.63 19.95 12.19
N VAL A 700 2.71 19.56 11.53
CA VAL A 700 2.73 19.37 10.06
C VAL A 700 2.50 17.93 9.63
N SER A 701 2.24 17.02 10.55
CA SER A 701 1.97 15.62 10.24
C SER A 701 0.60 15.46 9.58
N LYS A 702 0.55 14.68 8.51
CA LYS A 702 -0.70 14.26 7.84
C LYS A 702 -1.52 13.32 8.72
N CYS A 703 -0.84 12.43 9.44
CA CYS A 703 -1.44 11.48 10.35
C CYS A 703 -0.56 11.32 11.60
N PRO A 704 -0.91 11.98 12.72
CA PRO A 704 -0.13 11.91 13.94
C PRO A 704 -0.46 10.70 14.83
N ASP A 705 -1.42 9.83 14.46
CA ASP A 705 -1.73 8.62 15.22
C ASP A 705 -0.65 7.56 15.03
N LEU A 706 0.16 7.35 16.05
CA LEU A 706 1.32 6.47 16.05
C LEU A 706 1.10 5.17 16.85
N ILE A 707 -0.11 4.90 17.33
CA ILE A 707 -0.45 3.65 18.02
C ILE A 707 -0.93 2.64 16.97
N GLU A 708 0.01 1.96 16.33
CA GLU A 708 -0.24 1.17 15.11
C GLU A 708 -1.04 -0.11 15.34
N ASP A 709 -0.95 -0.75 16.54
CA ASP A 709 -1.66 -1.99 16.86
C ASP A 709 -2.96 -1.76 17.66
N ARG A 710 -3.44 -0.51 17.74
CA ARG A 710 -4.69 -0.19 18.42
C ARG A 710 -5.90 -0.65 17.61
N GLY A 711 -6.51 -1.77 18.03
CA GLY A 711 -7.83 -2.22 17.57
C GLY A 711 -8.96 -1.54 18.32
N HIS A 712 -10.20 -1.71 17.84
CA HIS A 712 -11.38 -1.23 18.57
C HIS A 712 -11.55 -1.90 19.94
N TYR A 713 -12.47 -1.34 20.76
CA TYR A 713 -12.70 -1.83 22.12
C TYR A 713 -14.03 -2.58 22.30
N PHE A 714 -14.79 -2.82 21.24
CA PHE A 714 -16.00 -3.61 21.28
C PHE A 714 -15.69 -5.05 21.70
N GLY A 715 -16.44 -5.59 22.65
CA GLY A 715 -16.24 -6.94 23.19
C GLY A 715 -15.08 -7.08 24.19
N THR A 716 -14.30 -6.03 24.46
CA THR A 716 -13.15 -6.11 25.37
C THR A 716 -13.53 -6.25 26.84
N SER A 717 -14.71 -5.79 27.23
CA SER A 717 -15.24 -5.91 28.61
C SER A 717 -15.99 -7.21 28.88
N LEU A 718 -16.11 -8.09 27.89
CA LEU A 718 -16.76 -9.40 28.08
C LEU A 718 -16.00 -10.30 29.07
N PRO A 719 -16.67 -11.21 29.76
CA PRO A 719 -16.03 -12.29 30.52
C PRO A 719 -15.12 -13.13 29.60
N ASP A 720 -14.03 -13.67 30.14
CA ASP A 720 -13.06 -14.44 29.31
C ASP A 720 -13.71 -15.69 28.70
N THR A 721 -14.66 -16.33 29.38
CA THR A 721 -15.42 -17.46 28.80
C THR A 721 -16.23 -17.05 27.56
N ASP A 722 -16.81 -15.86 27.58
CA ASP A 722 -17.57 -15.32 26.44
C ASP A 722 -16.66 -14.92 25.29
N LYS A 723 -15.50 -14.33 25.57
CA LYS A 723 -14.48 -14.03 24.57
C LYS A 723 -13.99 -15.31 23.87
N GLN A 724 -13.73 -16.36 24.64
CA GLN A 724 -13.32 -17.67 24.11
C GLN A 724 -14.42 -18.30 23.25
N ALA A 725 -15.66 -18.28 23.69
CA ALA A 725 -16.79 -18.78 22.93
C ALA A 725 -16.98 -17.97 21.60
N LEU A 726 -16.83 -16.64 21.69
CA LEU A 726 -16.87 -15.78 20.50
C LEU A 726 -15.80 -16.17 19.48
N ILE A 727 -14.57 -16.41 19.92
CA ILE A 727 -13.46 -16.83 19.04
C ILE A 727 -13.82 -18.13 18.33
N GLU A 728 -14.41 -19.11 19.00
CA GLU A 728 -14.83 -20.37 18.37
C GLU A 728 -15.86 -20.12 17.25
N PHE A 729 -16.80 -19.21 17.45
CA PHE A 729 -17.73 -18.85 16.38
C PHE A 729 -17.02 -18.12 15.22
N LEU A 730 -16.13 -17.17 15.51
CA LEU A 730 -15.39 -16.43 14.47
C LEU A 730 -14.54 -17.32 13.57
N LYS A 731 -14.03 -18.45 14.07
CA LYS A 731 -13.31 -19.46 13.26
C LYS A 731 -14.18 -20.05 12.15
N THR A 732 -15.49 -19.99 12.27
CA THR A 732 -16.43 -20.57 11.30
C THR A 732 -16.83 -19.61 10.18
N LEU A 733 -16.37 -18.34 10.20
CA LEU A 733 -16.76 -17.29 9.24
C LEU A 733 -15.91 -17.20 7.98
#